data_cc2c668bfc40367fa2770fd5d2a03a1f
#
_entry.id   cc2c668bfc40367fa2770fd5d2a03a1f
#
_cell.length_a   1.000
_cell.length_b   1.000
_cell.length_c   1.000
_cell.angle_alpha   90.00
_cell.angle_beta   90.00
_cell.angle_gamma   90.00
#
_symmetry.space_group_name_H-M   'P 1'
#
loop_
_entity.id
_entity.type
_entity.pdbx_description
1 polymer ?
#
loop_
_entity_poly.entity_id
_entity_poly.type
_entity_poly.pdbx_seq_one_letter_code
_entity_poly.pdbx_strand_id
1 'polypeptide(L)'
;MKYNNTSEINPLDYILGQERAVEAMELGLKINNPAYNIYIAGEPGTGKSTYALKVLNEYASKKNTHKDWCYIYNFENPREPIIVELEKGFGRELKKDMEKLIESLLEDFKNAFESENFEIEKNKLLDEYEIEKDMLLKQIKKYGEEKGFKLKQSKMGIVFIPLKEEEDESDKSDEEFYKAKRELENMAIQVVYKIRNLEEIAEKAVLELEEEIAKLVVEPHIKRLCEKYENYDKIQTYLENIKKDIIEYMYLFYLDEEELKDKYDKEHFIKYKINLFVDNESSKNKESAPVVVEINPSPANLFGKAEYDYANGNIKTDFTKLLSGAFHRANGGYLVLYADQLLKYTMSWEILKKTLQTKKVILETQTAIKPENMPLDVKLVLIGSHYIYDILYRYDEDFEKYFKVFVDFDSEMDKNEDNEEGIARFIAYQCDKNNLRHFTKSAVEEVIKFSTRLSGDLEKLSTKFNKIMEVVIEGSAYAEFRNSEYTEQCDVKKAISEKRKRINRVETHMDESIENGFTLIETEGRKVGVINGLSVLSTGEYSFGRASRITATTSPGSKGIVNIEREVNMSGSIHNKGVLILGGYLSENFAQDLLLSLNAYVCFEQNYGGIDGDSASSAELYVLLSSLSGVSIKQNIAVTGSINQKGDIQVVGGISEKIEGFYSICKTKGLNGEQGVIIPRKNQRNLVLSDEVNDAVRDGKFKIYTVERVEEAIEILTDVKFEEIKKLVKEKLISFSKIQTVSKE
;
A
#
# COMPACT_ATOMS: atom_id res chain seq x y z
N MET A 1 -11.45 1.08 -39.09
CA MET A 1 -10.13 0.44 -38.88
C MET A 1 -9.49 0.17 -40.25
N LYS A 2 -8.25 0.68 -40.49
CA LYS A 2 -7.55 0.65 -41.79
C LYS A 2 -6.31 -0.26 -41.77
N TYR A 3 -6.38 -1.43 -41.15
CA TYR A 3 -5.29 -2.39 -41.04
C TYR A 3 -5.79 -3.82 -41.24
N ASN A 4 -4.91 -4.75 -41.60
CA ASN A 4 -5.24 -6.18 -41.72
C ASN A 4 -4.99 -6.92 -40.40
N ASN A 5 -3.94 -6.53 -39.69
CA ASN A 5 -3.58 -7.11 -38.40
C ASN A 5 -2.87 -6.07 -37.49
N THR A 6 -2.72 -6.39 -36.20
CA THR A 6 -2.16 -5.46 -35.19
C THR A 6 -0.66 -5.19 -35.33
N SER A 7 0.08 -5.93 -36.16
CA SER A 7 1.51 -5.61 -36.41
C SER A 7 1.69 -4.36 -37.29
N GLU A 8 0.61 -3.94 -37.98
CA GLU A 8 0.60 -2.76 -38.84
C GLU A 8 0.27 -1.46 -38.11
N ILE A 9 -0.04 -1.53 -36.80
CA ILE A 9 -0.51 -0.39 -36.01
C ILE A 9 0.54 0.04 -34.98
N ASN A 10 0.68 1.35 -34.77
CA ASN A 10 1.51 1.88 -33.71
C ASN A 10 0.95 1.47 -32.34
N PRO A 11 1.77 0.89 -31.45
CA PRO A 11 1.34 0.52 -30.11
C PRO A 11 0.79 1.71 -29.31
N LEU A 12 -0.05 1.40 -28.32
CA LEU A 12 -0.60 2.41 -27.42
C LEU A 12 0.48 2.92 -26.47
N ASP A 13 0.64 4.23 -26.40
CA ASP A 13 1.62 4.92 -25.54
C ASP A 13 0.99 5.72 -24.38
N TYR A 14 -0.35 5.76 -24.31
CA TYR A 14 -1.14 6.45 -23.28
C TYR A 14 -2.14 5.53 -22.60
N ILE A 15 -2.87 6.04 -21.60
CA ILE A 15 -3.99 5.33 -20.96
C ILE A 15 -5.28 5.64 -21.72
N LEU A 16 -6.04 4.60 -22.07
CA LEU A 16 -7.24 4.72 -22.89
C LEU A 16 -8.48 4.98 -22.02
N GLY A 17 -9.32 5.92 -22.43
CA GLY A 17 -10.64 6.19 -21.83
C GLY A 17 -10.59 6.74 -20.40
N GLN A 18 -9.51 7.47 -20.03
CA GLN A 18 -9.29 7.98 -18.68
C GLN A 18 -8.93 9.48 -18.69
N GLU A 19 -9.50 10.26 -19.59
CA GLU A 19 -9.12 11.66 -19.81
C GLU A 19 -9.21 12.50 -18.51
N ARG A 20 -10.30 12.32 -17.74
CA ARG A 20 -10.52 13.03 -16.47
C ARG A 20 -9.47 12.64 -15.43
N ALA A 21 -9.11 11.36 -15.36
CA ALA A 21 -8.08 10.88 -14.45
C ALA A 21 -6.70 11.42 -14.84
N VAL A 22 -6.40 11.49 -16.13
CA VAL A 22 -5.15 12.07 -16.67
C VAL A 22 -5.04 13.55 -16.29
N GLU A 23 -6.07 14.36 -16.55
CA GLU A 23 -6.09 15.78 -16.20
C GLU A 23 -5.91 16.02 -14.69
N ALA A 24 -6.61 15.24 -13.86
CA ALA A 24 -6.50 15.33 -12.40
C ALA A 24 -5.09 14.95 -11.92
N MET A 25 -4.50 13.88 -12.48
CA MET A 25 -3.15 13.44 -12.13
C MET A 25 -2.10 14.50 -12.50
N GLU A 26 -2.19 15.07 -13.69
CA GLU A 26 -1.31 16.15 -14.12
C GLU A 26 -1.41 17.39 -13.23
N LEU A 27 -2.63 17.80 -12.88
CA LEU A 27 -2.86 18.90 -11.95
C LEU A 27 -2.17 18.62 -10.61
N GLY A 28 -2.38 17.43 -10.04
CA GLY A 28 -1.80 17.03 -8.77
C GLY A 28 -0.27 17.02 -8.77
N LEU A 29 0.34 16.65 -9.88
CA LEU A 29 1.80 16.62 -10.04
C LEU A 29 2.42 18.00 -10.29
N LYS A 30 1.67 18.92 -10.93
CA LYS A 30 2.12 20.31 -11.18
C LYS A 30 2.06 21.17 -9.92
N ILE A 31 1.15 20.88 -8.98
CA ILE A 31 1.02 21.66 -7.74
C ILE A 31 2.09 21.22 -6.73
N ASN A 32 3.03 22.11 -6.44
CA ASN A 32 4.05 21.87 -5.42
C ASN A 32 3.57 22.38 -4.05
N ASN A 33 2.63 21.67 -3.43
CA ASN A 33 2.13 21.95 -2.09
C ASN A 33 2.00 20.64 -1.29
N PRO A 34 2.50 20.58 -0.04
CA PRO A 34 2.47 19.39 0.78
C PRO A 34 1.07 18.81 1.08
N ALA A 35 0.01 19.63 0.99
CA ALA A 35 -1.36 19.19 1.18
C ALA A 35 -2.00 18.60 -0.09
N TYR A 36 -1.36 18.73 -1.25
CA TYR A 36 -1.87 18.26 -2.53
C TYR A 36 -1.33 16.86 -2.86
N ASN A 37 -1.45 15.93 -1.91
CA ASN A 37 -1.22 14.53 -2.22
C ASN A 37 -2.36 13.98 -3.05
N ILE A 38 -2.11 12.86 -3.72
CA ILE A 38 -2.98 12.29 -4.73
C ILE A 38 -3.58 11.00 -4.22
N TYR A 39 -4.91 10.84 -4.34
CA TYR A 39 -5.57 9.55 -4.19
C TYR A 39 -6.07 9.09 -5.56
N ILE A 40 -5.66 7.90 -5.99
CA ILE A 40 -6.08 7.29 -7.25
C ILE A 40 -7.09 6.19 -6.93
N ALA A 41 -8.34 6.41 -7.32
CA ALA A 41 -9.42 5.43 -7.18
C ALA A 41 -9.70 4.71 -8.50
N GLY A 42 -10.22 3.51 -8.41
CA GLY A 42 -10.69 2.74 -9.55
C GLY A 42 -10.83 1.25 -9.24
N GLU A 43 -11.56 0.54 -10.07
CA GLU A 43 -11.67 -0.90 -9.97
C GLU A 43 -10.34 -1.61 -10.29
N PRO A 44 -10.14 -2.84 -9.79
CA PRO A 44 -9.00 -3.66 -10.20
C PRO A 44 -8.98 -3.88 -11.71
N GLY A 45 -7.79 -3.71 -12.31
CA GLY A 45 -7.60 -3.96 -13.76
C GLY A 45 -7.84 -2.79 -14.69
N THR A 46 -8.21 -1.60 -14.19
CA THR A 46 -8.37 -0.37 -15.00
C THR A 46 -7.05 0.29 -15.42
N GLY A 47 -5.89 -0.28 -15.06
CA GLY A 47 -4.58 0.26 -15.44
C GLY A 47 -4.03 1.34 -14.51
N LYS A 48 -4.74 1.72 -13.43
CA LYS A 48 -4.39 2.82 -12.53
C LYS A 48 -2.97 2.77 -11.97
N SER A 49 -2.51 1.60 -11.50
CA SER A 49 -1.16 1.46 -10.92
C SER A 49 -0.06 1.58 -12.00
N THR A 50 -0.28 0.98 -13.16
CA THR A 50 0.66 1.05 -14.29
C THR A 50 0.79 2.48 -14.81
N TYR A 51 -0.33 3.17 -14.96
CA TYR A 51 -0.38 4.57 -15.36
C TYR A 51 0.32 5.47 -14.34
N ALA A 52 -0.03 5.32 -13.05
CA ALA A 52 0.58 6.11 -11.98
C ALA A 52 2.11 6.02 -12.01
N LEU A 53 2.66 4.80 -12.08
CA LEU A 53 4.10 4.59 -12.10
C LEU A 53 4.76 5.15 -13.36
N LYS A 54 4.13 5.00 -14.54
CA LYS A 54 4.63 5.58 -15.80
C LYS A 54 4.75 7.09 -15.69
N VAL A 55 3.66 7.76 -15.32
CA VAL A 55 3.61 9.24 -15.24
C VAL A 55 4.53 9.77 -14.14
N LEU A 56 4.59 9.10 -12.98
CA LEU A 56 5.50 9.51 -11.90
C LEU A 56 6.97 9.42 -12.34
N ASN A 57 7.37 8.37 -13.07
CA ASN A 57 8.73 8.27 -13.60
C ASN A 57 9.02 9.34 -14.67
N GLU A 58 8.04 9.69 -15.50
CA GLU A 58 8.17 10.78 -16.49
C GLU A 58 8.33 12.16 -15.81
N TYR A 59 7.59 12.41 -14.72
CA TYR A 59 7.73 13.65 -13.94
C TYR A 59 9.02 13.65 -13.11
N ALA A 60 9.39 12.51 -12.56
CA ALA A 60 10.64 12.34 -11.81
C ALA A 60 11.86 12.62 -12.68
N SER A 61 11.88 12.17 -13.94
CA SER A 61 12.99 12.40 -14.86
C SER A 61 13.25 13.89 -15.18
N LYS A 62 12.28 14.76 -14.92
CA LYS A 62 12.39 16.21 -15.11
C LYS A 62 12.87 16.94 -13.86
N LYS A 63 13.02 16.25 -12.71
CA LYS A 63 13.46 16.82 -11.44
C LYS A 63 14.82 16.23 -11.08
N ASN A 64 15.80 17.09 -10.81
CA ASN A 64 17.10 16.69 -10.27
C ASN A 64 17.16 17.09 -8.79
N THR A 65 16.61 16.26 -7.91
CA THR A 65 16.50 16.54 -6.46
C THR A 65 17.11 15.45 -5.59
N HIS A 66 18.02 14.64 -6.16
CA HIS A 66 18.68 13.60 -5.39
C HIS A 66 19.67 14.18 -4.40
N LYS A 67 19.48 13.85 -3.13
CA LYS A 67 20.37 14.18 -2.02
C LYS A 67 20.71 12.91 -1.28
N ASP A 68 21.96 12.73 -0.90
CA ASP A 68 22.36 11.71 0.06
C ASP A 68 22.11 12.22 1.48
N TRP A 69 21.78 11.32 2.38
CA TRP A 69 21.56 11.66 3.78
C TRP A 69 22.40 10.76 4.67
N CYS A 70 23.13 11.38 5.58
CA CYS A 70 23.99 10.67 6.51
C CYS A 70 23.68 11.05 7.95
N TYR A 71 23.79 10.09 8.87
CA TYR A 71 23.90 10.41 10.29
C TYR A 71 25.36 10.41 10.70
N ILE A 72 25.73 11.44 11.47
CA ILE A 72 27.04 11.61 12.11
C ILE A 72 26.87 11.66 13.63
N TYR A 73 27.95 11.33 14.33
CA TYR A 73 27.97 11.38 15.79
C TYR A 73 27.84 12.83 16.30
N ASN A 74 27.07 13.00 17.37
CA ASN A 74 26.92 14.29 18.04
C ASN A 74 27.77 14.28 19.31
N PHE A 75 28.87 15.01 19.31
CA PHE A 75 29.81 15.10 20.44
C PHE A 75 29.23 15.86 21.65
N GLU A 76 28.25 16.76 21.43
CA GLU A 76 27.57 17.49 22.51
C GLU A 76 26.50 16.63 23.19
N ASN A 77 25.74 15.86 22.39
CA ASN A 77 24.69 14.95 22.88
C ASN A 77 24.70 13.63 22.09
N PRO A 78 25.40 12.60 22.58
CA PRO A 78 25.49 11.30 21.90
C PRO A 78 24.15 10.61 21.62
N ARG A 79 23.07 11.03 22.31
CA ARG A 79 21.74 10.49 22.14
C ARG A 79 20.96 11.11 20.96
N GLU A 80 21.47 12.20 20.41
CA GLU A 80 20.85 12.96 19.33
C GLU A 80 21.79 13.03 18.11
N PRO A 81 21.97 11.91 17.35
CA PRO A 81 22.78 11.92 16.13
C PRO A 81 22.29 12.99 15.16
N ILE A 82 23.23 13.67 14.51
CA ILE A 82 22.95 14.78 13.59
C ILE A 82 22.74 14.24 12.19
N ILE A 83 21.66 14.67 11.52
CA ILE A 83 21.45 14.36 10.12
C ILE A 83 22.10 15.42 9.22
N VAL A 84 22.78 14.96 8.19
CA VAL A 84 23.46 15.81 7.20
C VAL A 84 22.91 15.52 5.82
N GLU A 85 22.58 16.59 5.11
CA GLU A 85 22.17 16.57 3.71
C GLU A 85 23.39 16.82 2.82
N LEU A 86 23.59 15.97 1.83
CA LEU A 86 24.72 16.02 0.91
C LEU A 86 24.25 15.92 -0.53
N GLU A 87 25.03 16.44 -1.46
CA GLU A 87 24.79 16.16 -2.86
C GLU A 87 24.97 14.68 -3.15
N LYS A 88 24.33 14.22 -4.21
CA LYS A 88 24.37 12.82 -4.64
C LYS A 88 25.80 12.31 -4.81
N GLY A 89 26.09 11.17 -4.21
CA GLY A 89 27.41 10.52 -4.23
C GLY A 89 28.35 10.98 -3.12
N PHE A 90 28.19 12.21 -2.61
CA PHE A 90 29.04 12.75 -1.54
C PHE A 90 28.87 12.01 -0.21
N GLY A 91 27.71 11.42 0.06
CA GLY A 91 27.51 10.61 1.26
C GLY A 91 28.40 9.37 1.27
N ARG A 92 28.55 8.71 0.13
CA ARG A 92 29.42 7.55 -0.04
C ARG A 92 30.90 7.95 0.01
N GLU A 93 31.22 9.11 -0.57
CA GLU A 93 32.59 9.65 -0.50
C GLU A 93 32.97 10.01 0.92
N LEU A 94 32.11 10.71 1.66
CA LEU A 94 32.35 11.07 3.08
C LEU A 94 32.61 9.82 3.93
N LYS A 95 31.79 8.77 3.75
CA LYS A 95 32.01 7.52 4.46
C LYS A 95 33.39 6.92 4.18
N LYS A 96 33.79 6.84 2.91
CA LYS A 96 35.12 6.34 2.53
C LYS A 96 36.26 7.22 3.01
N ASP A 97 36.10 8.54 2.98
CA ASP A 97 37.12 9.49 3.45
C ASP A 97 37.35 9.36 4.95
N MET A 98 36.26 9.16 5.72
CA MET A 98 36.36 8.93 7.16
C MET A 98 36.99 7.57 7.49
N GLU A 99 36.66 6.50 6.76
CA GLU A 99 37.33 5.20 6.90
C GLU A 99 38.84 5.32 6.65
N LYS A 100 39.24 5.99 5.56
CA LYS A 100 40.64 6.24 5.22
C LYS A 100 41.35 7.16 6.23
N LEU A 101 40.64 8.16 6.77
CA LEU A 101 41.17 9.01 7.80
C LEU A 101 41.65 8.18 8.98
N ILE A 102 40.81 7.29 9.49
CA ILE A 102 41.15 6.45 10.65
C ILE A 102 42.28 5.47 10.32
N GLU A 103 42.25 4.83 9.15
CA GLU A 103 43.33 3.94 8.69
C GLU A 103 44.67 4.69 8.63
N SER A 104 44.70 5.88 8.01
CA SER A 104 45.93 6.69 7.91
C SER A 104 46.43 7.17 9.27
N LEU A 105 45.52 7.61 10.13
CA LEU A 105 45.89 8.08 11.47
C LEU A 105 46.50 6.97 12.34
N LEU A 106 45.93 5.74 12.27
CA LEU A 106 46.50 4.60 12.98
C LEU A 106 47.96 4.31 12.57
N GLU A 107 48.27 4.43 11.27
CA GLU A 107 49.63 4.26 10.75
C GLU A 107 50.53 5.44 11.13
N ASP A 108 50.05 6.68 10.94
CA ASP A 108 50.84 7.88 11.17
C ASP A 108 51.14 8.11 12.67
N PHE A 109 50.21 7.82 13.55
CA PHE A 109 50.42 7.86 14.99
C PHE A 109 51.46 6.83 15.43
N LYS A 110 51.36 5.60 14.95
CA LYS A 110 52.36 4.57 15.24
C LYS A 110 53.75 5.00 14.80
N ASN A 111 53.88 5.49 13.58
CA ASN A 111 55.15 5.97 13.05
C ASN A 111 55.70 7.18 13.83
N ALA A 112 54.84 8.10 14.26
CA ALA A 112 55.24 9.29 14.99
C ALA A 112 55.74 8.97 16.42
N PHE A 113 55.01 8.11 17.13
CA PHE A 113 55.35 7.75 18.52
C PHE A 113 56.43 6.66 18.65
N GLU A 114 56.68 5.86 17.61
CA GLU A 114 57.80 4.93 17.50
C GLU A 114 59.07 5.59 16.91
N SER A 115 59.05 6.88 16.54
CA SER A 115 60.15 7.57 15.90
C SER A 115 61.32 7.84 16.88
N GLU A 116 62.57 7.71 16.40
CA GLU A 116 63.77 8.04 17.19
C GLU A 116 63.72 9.49 17.73
N ASN A 117 63.15 10.43 17.01
CA ASN A 117 63.06 11.84 17.42
C ASN A 117 62.15 12.02 18.64
N PHE A 118 60.99 11.35 18.67
CA PHE A 118 60.10 11.39 19.83
C PHE A 118 60.76 10.78 21.07
N GLU A 119 61.40 9.62 20.89
CA GLU A 119 62.14 8.95 21.99
C GLU A 119 63.25 9.85 22.54
N ILE A 120 64.00 10.54 21.66
CA ILE A 120 65.05 11.46 22.09
C ILE A 120 64.49 12.66 22.87
N GLU A 121 63.42 13.28 22.41
CA GLU A 121 62.80 14.44 23.08
C GLU A 121 62.19 14.04 24.43
N LYS A 122 61.45 12.92 24.48
CA LYS A 122 60.85 12.36 25.68
C LYS A 122 61.90 12.02 26.69
N ASN A 123 63.03 11.37 26.27
CA ASN A 123 64.11 11.03 27.13
C ASN A 123 64.83 12.28 27.68
N LYS A 124 65.03 13.35 26.93
CA LYS A 124 65.54 14.62 27.44
C LYS A 124 64.70 15.19 28.57
N LEU A 125 63.41 15.21 28.46
CA LEU A 125 62.49 15.69 29.51
C LEU A 125 62.55 14.81 30.75
N LEU A 126 62.65 13.49 30.57
CA LEU A 126 62.80 12.55 31.68
C LEU A 126 64.17 12.63 32.34
N ASP A 127 65.22 12.82 31.53
CA ASP A 127 66.64 13.00 32.07
C ASP A 127 66.74 14.28 32.89
N GLU A 128 66.14 15.39 32.49
CA GLU A 128 66.10 16.62 33.30
C GLU A 128 65.45 16.37 34.68
N TYR A 129 64.33 15.64 34.70
CA TYR A 129 63.66 15.23 35.92
C TYR A 129 64.57 14.32 36.81
N GLU A 130 65.20 13.29 36.21
CA GLU A 130 66.06 12.37 36.95
C GLU A 130 67.31 13.09 37.52
N ILE A 131 67.88 14.04 36.79
CA ILE A 131 68.96 14.86 37.25
C ILE A 131 68.55 15.69 38.47
N GLU A 132 67.46 16.40 38.46
CA GLU A 132 66.97 17.18 39.59
C GLU A 132 66.60 16.31 40.81
N LYS A 133 65.94 15.18 40.58
CA LYS A 133 65.58 14.17 41.57
C LYS A 133 66.87 13.64 42.26
N ASP A 134 67.91 13.28 41.47
CA ASP A 134 69.17 12.82 41.95
C ASP A 134 69.91 13.89 42.76
N MET A 135 69.84 15.15 42.33
CA MET A 135 70.42 16.26 43.13
C MET A 135 69.73 16.39 44.49
N LEU A 136 68.41 16.31 44.55
CA LEU A 136 67.70 16.38 45.85
C LEU A 136 67.97 15.17 46.73
N LEU A 137 68.08 13.97 46.16
CA LEU A 137 68.45 12.76 46.89
C LEU A 137 69.91 12.80 47.42
N LYS A 138 70.84 13.31 46.60
CA LYS A 138 72.22 13.50 46.99
C LYS A 138 72.37 14.54 48.12
N GLN A 139 71.63 15.64 48.06
CA GLN A 139 71.67 16.67 49.13
C GLN A 139 71.17 16.11 50.46
N ILE A 140 70.05 15.42 50.49
CA ILE A 140 69.53 14.85 51.74
C ILE A 140 70.36 13.68 52.23
N LYS A 141 70.99 12.89 51.37
CA LYS A 141 71.91 11.83 51.69
C LYS A 141 73.18 12.39 52.38
N LYS A 142 73.79 13.43 51.81
CA LYS A 142 74.93 14.09 52.32
C LYS A 142 74.61 14.69 53.70
N TYR A 143 73.49 15.37 53.85
CA TYR A 143 73.08 15.95 55.14
C TYR A 143 72.83 14.86 56.20
N GLY A 144 72.23 13.71 55.78
CA GLY A 144 72.05 12.56 56.66
C GLY A 144 73.35 11.94 57.13
N GLU A 145 74.34 11.79 56.24
CA GLU A 145 75.66 11.26 56.54
C GLU A 145 76.40 12.19 57.49
N GLU A 146 76.32 13.53 57.30
CA GLU A 146 76.91 14.53 58.22
C GLU A 146 76.30 14.46 59.62
N LYS A 147 75.06 14.00 59.75
CA LYS A 147 74.33 13.82 61.02
C LYS A 147 74.45 12.40 61.61
N GLY A 148 75.18 11.50 60.96
CA GLY A 148 75.39 10.13 61.42
C GLY A 148 74.29 9.12 61.02
N PHE A 149 73.56 9.42 59.99
CA PHE A 149 72.52 8.54 59.50
C PHE A 149 72.79 8.12 58.05
N LYS A 150 72.44 6.88 57.72
CA LYS A 150 72.46 6.36 56.34
C LYS A 150 71.09 6.42 55.77
N LEU A 151 70.96 6.98 54.58
CA LEU A 151 69.72 7.00 53.82
C LEU A 151 69.43 5.64 53.21
N LYS A 152 68.23 5.12 53.43
CA LYS A 152 67.67 3.94 52.72
C LYS A 152 66.39 4.33 52.05
N GLN A 153 66.33 4.15 50.71
CA GLN A 153 65.16 4.37 49.91
C GLN A 153 64.28 3.12 49.92
N SER A 154 62.97 3.26 50.16
CA SER A 154 62.01 2.18 50.14
C SER A 154 60.81 2.59 49.23
N LYS A 155 59.95 1.63 48.82
CA LYS A 155 58.68 1.90 48.04
C LYS A 155 57.73 2.84 48.79
N MET A 156 57.89 3.04 50.10
CA MET A 156 57.05 3.90 50.94
C MET A 156 57.63 5.26 51.23
N GLY A 157 58.91 5.55 50.83
CA GLY A 157 59.56 6.82 51.04
C GLY A 157 61.03 6.66 51.49
N ILE A 158 61.64 7.75 52.04
CA ILE A 158 63.00 7.84 52.47
C ILE A 158 63.04 7.54 53.96
N VAL A 159 63.90 6.59 54.36
CA VAL A 159 64.09 6.19 55.75
C VAL A 159 65.57 6.39 56.11
N PHE A 160 65.88 6.96 57.32
CA PHE A 160 67.19 7.13 57.83
C PHE A 160 67.49 6.05 58.86
N ILE A 161 68.62 5.38 58.69
CA ILE A 161 69.14 4.34 59.61
C ILE A 161 70.42 4.85 60.29
N PRO A 162 70.55 4.77 61.61
CA PRO A 162 71.76 5.19 62.32
C PRO A 162 73.01 4.45 61.85
N LEU A 163 74.19 5.13 61.75
CA LEU A 163 75.46 4.54 61.34
C LEU A 163 76.22 3.86 62.52
N LYS A 164 75.85 4.08 63.82
CA LYS A 164 76.34 3.40 64.96
C LYS A 164 75.24 2.61 65.64
N GLU A 165 75.53 1.33 65.96
CA GLU A 165 74.73 0.55 66.88
C GLU A 165 74.91 1.09 68.30
N GLU A 166 73.84 1.15 69.10
CA GLU A 166 73.78 1.64 70.44
C GLU A 166 74.59 0.73 71.35
N GLU A 167 75.79 1.18 71.74
CA GLU A 167 76.44 0.79 73.00
C GLU A 167 77.24 2.02 73.56
N ASP A 168 76.58 2.85 74.37
CA ASP A 168 77.03 3.48 75.59
C ASP A 168 76.09 4.62 76.06
N GLU A 169 75.59 4.48 77.29
CA GLU A 169 74.69 5.43 77.96
C GLU A 169 75.44 6.72 78.36
N SER A 170 74.95 7.88 77.81
CA SER A 170 75.14 9.17 78.46
C SER A 170 73.98 10.11 78.07
N ASP A 171 73.14 10.55 79.00
CA ASP A 171 71.91 11.31 78.96
C ASP A 171 71.88 12.63 78.13
N LYS A 172 73.01 13.09 77.58
CA LYS A 172 73.08 14.30 76.75
C LYS A 172 73.21 14.03 75.25
N SER A 173 73.52 12.85 74.84
CA SER A 173 73.63 12.47 73.40
C SER A 173 72.28 12.11 72.79
N ASP A 174 71.34 11.67 73.59
CA ASP A 174 70.01 11.19 73.08
C ASP A 174 69.10 12.33 72.60
N GLU A 175 69.14 13.50 73.29
CA GLU A 175 68.30 14.64 72.93
C GLU A 175 68.72 15.28 71.59
N GLU A 176 70.02 15.39 71.32
CA GLU A 176 70.56 15.87 70.05
C GLU A 176 70.34 14.86 68.91
N PHE A 177 70.42 13.57 69.19
CA PHE A 177 70.18 12.49 68.23
C PHE A 177 68.70 12.46 67.83
N TYR A 178 67.77 12.50 68.76
CA TYR A 178 66.37 12.56 68.48
C TYR A 178 65.92 13.83 67.71
N LYS A 179 66.58 14.96 68.06
CA LYS A 179 66.38 16.23 67.38
C LYS A 179 66.85 16.16 65.91
N ALA A 180 68.06 15.62 65.68
CA ALA A 180 68.61 15.43 64.34
C ALA A 180 67.74 14.43 63.49
N LYS A 181 67.32 13.34 64.14
CA LYS A 181 66.40 12.39 63.46
C LYS A 181 65.09 13.05 63.01
N ARG A 182 64.46 13.86 63.88
CA ARG A 182 63.20 14.58 63.56
C ARG A 182 63.43 15.65 62.52
N GLU A 183 64.56 16.34 62.49
CA GLU A 183 64.91 17.27 61.40
C GLU A 183 65.12 16.55 60.10
N LEU A 184 65.73 15.38 60.05
CA LEU A 184 65.94 14.57 58.89
C LEU A 184 64.57 13.99 58.35
N GLU A 185 63.73 13.53 59.25
CA GLU A 185 62.39 13.06 58.89
C GLU A 185 61.52 14.18 58.22
N ASN A 186 61.61 15.40 58.84
CA ASN A 186 60.92 16.56 58.23
C ASN A 186 61.53 16.97 56.89
N MET A 187 62.86 16.92 56.72
CA MET A 187 63.52 17.16 55.44
C MET A 187 63.16 16.08 54.41
N ALA A 188 63.07 14.80 54.84
CA ALA A 188 62.68 13.71 53.98
C ALA A 188 61.22 13.92 53.40
N ILE A 189 60.27 14.32 54.26
CA ILE A 189 58.97 14.66 53.88
C ILE A 189 58.96 15.79 52.83
N GLN A 190 59.72 16.84 53.04
CA GLN A 190 59.86 17.96 52.11
C GLN A 190 60.46 17.53 50.75
N VAL A 191 61.53 16.68 50.81
CA VAL A 191 62.14 16.17 49.56
C VAL A 191 61.22 15.23 48.78
N VAL A 192 60.51 14.33 49.49
CA VAL A 192 59.54 13.47 48.87
C VAL A 192 58.41 14.30 48.20
N TYR A 193 57.95 15.36 48.89
CA TYR A 193 56.98 16.27 48.32
C TYR A 193 57.49 16.98 47.04
N LYS A 194 58.76 17.45 47.07
CA LYS A 194 59.42 18.08 45.92
C LYS A 194 59.60 17.11 44.76
N ILE A 195 60.00 15.85 45.01
CA ILE A 195 60.15 14.82 44.01
C ILE A 195 58.80 14.53 43.37
N ARG A 196 57.70 14.40 44.14
CA ARG A 196 56.40 14.20 43.63
C ARG A 196 55.92 15.37 42.72
N ASN A 197 56.20 16.62 43.15
CA ASN A 197 55.90 17.78 42.32
C ASN A 197 56.70 17.80 40.99
N LEU A 198 57.95 17.39 41.02
CA LEU A 198 58.78 17.27 39.81
C LEU A 198 58.28 16.15 38.89
N GLU A 199 57.83 15.04 39.48
CA GLU A 199 57.21 13.93 38.73
C GLU A 199 55.90 14.38 37.98
N GLU A 200 55.02 15.11 38.67
CA GLU A 200 53.86 15.72 38.11
C GLU A 200 54.17 16.73 36.98
N ILE A 201 55.25 17.51 37.11
CA ILE A 201 55.72 18.46 36.07
C ILE A 201 56.26 17.70 34.86
N ALA A 202 57.04 16.64 35.08
CA ALA A 202 57.64 15.84 34.02
C ALA A 202 56.53 15.08 33.23
N GLU A 203 55.61 14.46 33.96
CA GLU A 203 54.44 13.81 33.32
C GLU A 203 53.64 14.81 32.48
N LYS A 204 53.41 16.02 32.99
CA LYS A 204 52.71 17.07 32.25
C LYS A 204 53.47 17.53 31.01
N ALA A 205 54.82 17.70 31.11
CA ALA A 205 55.64 18.09 29.97
C ALA A 205 55.66 17.00 28.88
N VAL A 206 55.71 15.73 29.27
CA VAL A 206 55.57 14.60 28.31
C VAL A 206 54.23 14.62 27.65
N LEU A 207 53.14 14.84 28.39
CA LEU A 207 51.76 14.92 27.81
C LEU A 207 51.63 16.10 26.83
N GLU A 208 52.19 17.27 27.16
CA GLU A 208 52.22 18.43 26.26
C GLU A 208 52.99 18.13 24.96
N LEU A 209 54.11 17.40 25.03
CA LEU A 209 54.86 16.93 23.85
C LEU A 209 54.04 15.95 23.03
N GLU A 210 53.38 14.99 23.68
CA GLU A 210 52.50 14.02 23.00
C GLU A 210 51.35 14.74 22.30
N GLU A 211 50.70 15.73 22.93
CA GLU A 211 49.65 16.56 22.32
C GLU A 211 50.15 17.37 21.10
N GLU A 212 51.38 17.94 21.17
CA GLU A 212 51.95 18.68 20.03
C GLU A 212 52.17 17.76 18.84
N ILE A 213 52.70 16.57 19.05
CA ILE A 213 52.90 15.58 18.01
C ILE A 213 51.54 15.12 17.43
N ALA A 214 50.58 14.85 18.31
CA ALA A 214 49.23 14.48 17.86
C ALA A 214 48.59 15.57 16.97
N LYS A 215 48.77 16.85 17.31
CA LYS A 215 48.33 17.98 16.48
C LYS A 215 49.01 17.99 15.11
N LEU A 216 50.32 17.79 15.07
CA LEU A 216 51.09 17.74 13.81
C LEU A 216 50.64 16.59 12.89
N VAL A 217 50.27 15.44 13.46
CA VAL A 217 49.77 14.29 12.72
C VAL A 217 48.34 14.54 12.21
N VAL A 218 47.42 15.04 13.07
CA VAL A 218 45.98 15.14 12.76
C VAL A 218 45.66 16.32 11.84
N GLU A 219 46.29 17.50 12.04
CA GLU A 219 45.94 18.74 11.32
C GLU A 219 45.94 18.63 9.81
N PRO A 220 46.93 18.04 9.14
CA PRO A 220 46.97 17.95 7.67
C PRO A 220 45.77 17.14 7.11
N HIS A 221 45.40 16.06 7.80
CA HIS A 221 44.29 15.20 7.39
C HIS A 221 42.94 15.92 7.54
N ILE A 222 42.69 16.50 8.70
CA ILE A 222 41.44 17.24 8.97
C ILE A 222 41.34 18.46 8.05
N LYS A 223 42.41 19.24 7.86
CA LYS A 223 42.41 20.39 6.97
C LYS A 223 41.99 20.02 5.53
N ARG A 224 42.55 18.92 5.00
CA ARG A 224 42.19 18.42 3.67
C ARG A 224 40.72 18.07 3.57
N LEU A 225 40.13 17.44 4.60
CA LEU A 225 38.71 17.13 4.65
C LEU A 225 37.83 18.39 4.77
N CYS A 226 38.25 19.34 5.61
CA CYS A 226 37.55 20.62 5.75
C CYS A 226 37.51 21.39 4.42
N GLU A 227 38.60 21.40 3.65
CA GLU A 227 38.64 22.02 2.32
C GLU A 227 37.70 21.30 1.33
N LYS A 228 37.66 19.95 1.36
CA LYS A 228 36.77 19.17 0.49
C LYS A 228 35.28 19.38 0.80
N TYR A 229 34.94 19.52 2.08
CA TYR A 229 33.54 19.65 2.54
C TYR A 229 33.23 21.08 3.04
N GLU A 230 33.86 22.11 2.45
CA GLU A 230 33.73 23.52 2.88
C GLU A 230 32.30 24.05 2.89
N ASN A 231 31.44 23.53 2.00
CA ASN A 231 30.05 23.99 1.85
C ASN A 231 29.07 23.32 2.85
N TYR A 232 29.57 22.52 3.80
CA TYR A 232 28.71 21.75 4.72
C TYR A 232 29.03 22.06 6.18
N ASP A 233 28.42 23.09 6.76
CA ASP A 233 28.68 23.57 8.12
C ASP A 233 28.64 22.48 9.19
N LYS A 234 27.66 21.55 9.10
CA LYS A 234 27.53 20.43 10.05
C LYS A 234 28.75 19.49 9.98
N ILE A 235 29.30 19.28 8.79
CA ILE A 235 30.50 18.44 8.60
C ILE A 235 31.73 19.19 9.12
N GLN A 236 31.86 20.49 8.88
CA GLN A 236 32.94 21.29 9.43
C GLN A 236 33.01 21.19 10.96
N THR A 237 31.86 21.40 11.60
CA THR A 237 31.76 21.28 13.08
C THR A 237 32.09 19.86 13.55
N TYR A 238 31.66 18.86 12.83
CA TYR A 238 31.95 17.45 13.16
C TYR A 238 33.45 17.14 13.05
N LEU A 239 34.13 17.56 11.99
CA LEU A 239 35.55 17.35 11.77
C LEU A 239 36.39 18.07 12.83
N GLU A 240 36.02 19.30 13.24
CA GLU A 240 36.69 20.01 14.34
C GLU A 240 36.50 19.30 15.69
N ASN A 241 35.35 18.73 15.95
CA ASN A 241 35.12 17.93 17.16
C ASN A 241 35.92 16.62 17.13
N ILE A 242 36.00 15.96 15.97
CA ILE A 242 36.85 14.77 15.76
C ILE A 242 38.30 15.11 16.06
N LYS A 243 38.82 16.23 15.53
CA LYS A 243 40.19 16.69 15.81
C LYS A 243 40.47 16.77 17.31
N LYS A 244 39.53 17.38 18.06
CA LYS A 244 39.70 17.51 19.54
C LYS A 244 39.63 16.15 20.22
N ASP A 245 38.68 15.31 19.86
CA ASP A 245 38.49 13.98 20.45
C ASP A 245 39.70 13.04 20.17
N ILE A 246 40.27 13.10 18.96
CA ILE A 246 41.47 12.31 18.60
C ILE A 246 42.68 12.76 19.41
N ILE A 247 42.88 14.07 19.60
CA ILE A 247 43.99 14.59 20.41
C ILE A 247 43.83 14.19 21.89
N GLU A 248 42.62 14.27 22.43
CA GLU A 248 42.33 13.88 23.81
C GLU A 248 42.50 12.38 24.06
N TYR A 249 42.16 11.54 23.07
CA TYR A 249 42.21 10.07 23.15
C TYR A 249 43.27 9.48 22.22
N MET A 250 44.36 10.22 21.95
CA MET A 250 45.42 9.83 21.01
C MET A 250 46.06 8.47 21.34
N TYR A 251 46.10 8.09 22.62
CA TYR A 251 46.62 6.80 23.03
C TYR A 251 45.95 5.61 22.40
N LEU A 252 44.65 5.72 21.99
CA LEU A 252 43.90 4.67 21.30
C LEU A 252 44.43 4.40 19.90
N PHE A 253 45.21 5.29 19.31
CA PHE A 253 45.70 5.17 17.93
C PHE A 253 47.08 4.51 17.83
N TYR A 254 47.85 4.40 18.92
CA TYR A 254 49.16 3.76 18.91
C TYR A 254 49.25 2.54 19.83
N LEU A 255 48.19 2.17 20.55
CA LEU A 255 48.12 0.91 21.29
C LEU A 255 48.06 -0.29 20.36
N ASP A 256 48.74 -1.37 20.66
CA ASP A 256 48.67 -2.61 19.91
C ASP A 256 47.27 -3.26 20.05
N GLU A 257 46.83 -3.99 19.01
CA GLU A 257 45.51 -4.69 19.00
C GLU A 257 45.31 -5.63 20.20
N GLU A 258 46.38 -6.13 20.82
CA GLU A 258 46.27 -6.97 22.00
C GLU A 258 46.02 -6.15 23.29
N GLU A 259 46.38 -4.88 23.31
CA GLU A 259 46.17 -3.94 24.42
C GLU A 259 44.77 -3.28 24.33
N LEU A 260 44.23 -3.11 23.11
CA LEU A 260 42.86 -2.69 22.86
C LEU A 260 41.80 -3.79 23.22
N LYS A 261 42.11 -4.64 24.21
CA LYS A 261 41.25 -5.77 24.61
C LYS A 261 39.99 -5.35 25.33
N ASP A 262 39.95 -4.14 25.85
CA ASP A 262 38.74 -3.67 26.53
C ASP A 262 37.69 -3.22 25.51
N LYS A 263 36.47 -3.71 25.69
CA LYS A 263 35.31 -3.45 24.80
C LYS A 263 35.03 -1.96 24.61
N TYR A 264 35.44 -1.12 25.57
CA TYR A 264 35.27 0.34 25.54
C TYR A 264 36.12 1.00 24.45
N ASP A 265 37.31 0.52 24.20
CA ASP A 265 38.23 1.13 23.25
C ASP A 265 37.77 0.94 21.81
N LYS A 266 37.20 -0.23 21.47
CA LYS A 266 36.58 -0.49 20.14
C LYS A 266 35.27 0.29 19.91
N GLU A 267 34.49 0.55 20.98
CA GLU A 267 33.26 1.36 20.92
C GLU A 267 33.59 2.85 20.67
N HIS A 268 34.78 3.33 21.04
CA HIS A 268 35.20 4.72 20.82
C HIS A 268 35.26 5.10 19.34
N PHE A 269 35.84 4.23 18.50
CA PHE A 269 35.94 4.46 17.04
C PHE A 269 34.61 4.53 16.30
N ILE A 270 33.49 4.15 16.94
CA ILE A 270 32.14 4.30 16.36
C ILE A 270 31.84 5.79 16.13
N LYS A 271 32.35 6.71 16.97
CA LYS A 271 32.13 8.16 16.85
C LYS A 271 32.60 8.73 15.51
N TYR A 272 33.60 8.11 14.89
CA TYR A 272 34.21 8.57 13.64
C TYR A 272 33.58 7.94 12.40
N LYS A 273 32.64 7.00 12.56
CA LYS A 273 31.93 6.35 11.45
C LYS A 273 30.83 7.25 10.90
N ILE A 274 30.52 7.03 9.63
CA ILE A 274 29.38 7.68 8.96
C ILE A 274 28.31 6.63 8.69
N ASN A 275 27.08 6.89 9.13
CA ASN A 275 25.93 6.11 8.70
C ASN A 275 25.35 6.72 7.42
N LEU A 276 25.64 6.11 6.27
CA LEU A 276 25.02 6.46 5.00
C LEU A 276 23.56 5.97 5.02
N PHE A 277 22.68 6.84 5.50
CA PHE A 277 21.29 6.53 5.81
C PHE A 277 20.40 6.45 4.55
N VAL A 278 20.61 7.32 3.58
CA VAL A 278 20.00 7.28 2.24
C VAL A 278 21.07 7.47 1.19
N ASP A 279 21.27 6.44 0.36
CA ASP A 279 22.23 6.41 -0.75
C ASP A 279 21.49 6.47 -2.09
N ASN A 280 21.50 7.61 -2.74
CA ASN A 280 20.87 7.83 -4.03
C ASN A 280 21.77 7.55 -5.23
N GLU A 281 23.06 7.29 -5.05
CA GLU A 281 23.96 6.89 -6.14
C GLU A 281 23.68 5.47 -6.62
N SER A 282 23.23 4.58 -5.72
CA SER A 282 22.86 3.20 -6.04
C SER A 282 21.53 3.08 -6.80
N SER A 283 20.75 4.17 -6.92
CA SER A 283 19.48 4.16 -7.64
C SER A 283 19.68 3.91 -9.15
N LYS A 284 18.84 3.04 -9.74
CA LYS A 284 18.92 2.66 -11.17
C LYS A 284 18.75 3.85 -12.12
N ASN A 285 18.10 4.93 -11.69
CA ASN A 285 17.86 6.15 -12.45
C ASN A 285 18.75 7.28 -11.93
N LYS A 286 19.91 7.42 -12.50
CA LYS A 286 20.96 8.34 -12.02
C LYS A 286 20.64 9.84 -12.07
N GLU A 287 19.60 10.27 -12.80
CA GLU A 287 19.30 11.69 -13.04
C GLU A 287 17.84 12.10 -12.73
N SER A 288 17.04 11.21 -12.14
CA SER A 288 15.63 11.45 -11.87
C SER A 288 15.32 11.47 -10.37
N ALA A 289 14.36 12.26 -9.92
CA ALA A 289 13.87 12.22 -8.54
C ALA A 289 13.46 10.79 -8.12
N PRO A 290 13.54 10.40 -6.83
CA PRO A 290 13.19 9.07 -6.40
C PRO A 290 11.69 8.78 -6.57
N VAL A 291 11.35 7.61 -7.11
CA VAL A 291 9.98 7.06 -7.12
C VAL A 291 10.01 5.76 -6.33
N VAL A 292 9.51 5.79 -5.11
CA VAL A 292 9.51 4.65 -4.20
C VAL A 292 8.10 4.06 -4.12
N VAL A 293 7.98 2.76 -4.37
CA VAL A 293 6.74 2.00 -4.16
C VAL A 293 6.93 1.11 -2.95
N GLU A 294 6.12 1.31 -1.91
CA GLU A 294 6.15 0.46 -0.72
C GLU A 294 4.90 -0.42 -0.69
N ILE A 295 5.13 -1.72 -0.87
CA ILE A 295 4.06 -2.72 -0.95
C ILE A 295 3.63 -3.19 0.45
N ASN A 296 4.58 -3.21 1.40
CA ASN A 296 4.33 -3.60 2.78
C ASN A 296 4.53 -2.41 3.73
N PRO A 297 3.56 -1.49 3.82
CA PRO A 297 3.70 -0.21 4.52
C PRO A 297 3.58 -0.35 6.05
N SER A 298 4.37 -1.26 6.66
CA SER A 298 4.52 -1.34 8.11
C SER A 298 5.23 -0.08 8.65
N PRO A 299 5.07 0.28 9.93
CA PRO A 299 5.75 1.44 10.52
C PRO A 299 7.26 1.43 10.27
N ALA A 300 7.92 0.29 10.45
CA ALA A 300 9.35 0.15 10.23
C ALA A 300 9.76 0.36 8.75
N ASN A 301 8.97 -0.15 7.81
CA ASN A 301 9.25 0.00 6.38
C ASN A 301 9.00 1.44 5.89
N LEU A 302 8.01 2.14 6.46
CA LEU A 302 7.69 3.51 6.08
C LEU A 302 8.63 4.54 6.72
N PHE A 303 8.83 4.44 8.04
CA PHE A 303 9.48 5.47 8.85
C PHE A 303 10.87 5.08 9.34
N GLY A 304 11.37 3.90 8.91
CA GLY A 304 12.67 3.40 9.33
C GLY A 304 12.66 2.70 10.70
N LYS A 305 13.79 2.17 11.07
CA LYS A 305 13.99 1.45 12.33
C LYS A 305 15.43 1.59 12.81
N ALA A 306 15.66 1.34 14.10
CA ALA A 306 16.97 1.05 14.62
C ALA A 306 17.15 -0.47 14.76
N GLU A 307 18.34 -1.00 14.44
CA GLU A 307 18.72 -2.38 14.76
C GLU A 307 19.34 -2.42 16.16
N TYR A 308 19.15 -3.53 16.84
CA TYR A 308 19.56 -3.69 18.25
C TYR A 308 20.45 -4.90 18.41
N ASP A 309 21.54 -4.75 19.20
CA ASP A 309 22.33 -5.85 19.69
C ASP A 309 21.82 -6.30 21.06
N TYR A 310 21.70 -7.58 21.22
CA TYR A 310 21.35 -8.19 22.50
C TYR A 310 22.63 -8.76 23.14
N ALA A 311 23.20 -8.04 24.10
CA ALA A 311 24.38 -8.48 24.83
C ALA A 311 24.10 -8.44 26.34
N ASN A 312 24.30 -9.56 27.02
CA ASN A 312 24.20 -9.70 28.48
C ASN A 312 22.85 -9.20 29.06
N GLY A 313 21.72 -9.41 28.34
CA GLY A 313 20.40 -8.97 28.76
C GLY A 313 20.11 -7.48 28.55
N ASN A 314 21.04 -6.71 28.02
CA ASN A 314 20.86 -5.31 27.68
C ASN A 314 20.69 -5.13 26.17
N ILE A 315 19.77 -4.23 25.79
CA ILE A 315 19.55 -3.81 24.40
C ILE A 315 20.47 -2.61 24.14
N LYS A 316 21.41 -2.77 23.22
CA LYS A 316 22.31 -1.69 22.79
C LYS A 316 22.04 -1.34 21.32
N THR A 317 22.10 -0.08 20.98
CA THR A 317 22.13 0.42 19.61
C THR A 317 22.96 1.68 19.53
N ASP A 318 23.42 2.02 18.36
CA ASP A 318 24.11 3.26 18.05
C ASP A 318 23.60 3.87 16.75
N PHE A 319 24.05 5.07 16.41
CA PHE A 319 23.58 5.78 15.23
C PHE A 319 23.93 5.08 13.91
N THR A 320 24.93 4.20 13.88
CA THR A 320 25.31 3.45 12.66
C THR A 320 24.31 2.36 12.31
N LYS A 321 23.41 2.01 13.23
CA LYS A 321 22.38 0.97 13.09
C LYS A 321 21.00 1.53 12.76
N LEU A 322 20.90 2.83 12.46
CA LEU A 322 19.67 3.44 11.99
C LEU A 322 19.47 3.09 10.50
N LEU A 323 18.29 2.55 10.17
CA LEU A 323 17.92 2.14 8.81
C LEU A 323 16.78 3.01 8.27
N SER A 324 16.93 3.46 7.03
CA SER A 324 15.95 4.32 6.36
C SER A 324 14.67 3.58 5.98
N GLY A 325 13.53 4.24 6.15
CA GLY A 325 12.24 3.80 5.63
C GLY A 325 11.92 4.40 4.25
N ALA A 326 10.73 4.05 3.72
CA ALA A 326 10.29 4.49 2.40
C ALA A 326 10.17 6.02 2.29
N PHE A 327 9.71 6.70 3.35
CA PHE A 327 9.64 8.17 3.37
C PHE A 327 11.02 8.82 3.24
N HIS A 328 12.05 8.25 3.87
CA HIS A 328 13.41 8.75 3.77
C HIS A 328 13.95 8.55 2.34
N ARG A 329 13.76 7.34 1.77
CA ARG A 329 14.21 7.03 0.41
C ARG A 329 13.47 7.79 -0.69
N ALA A 330 12.21 8.19 -0.44
CA ALA A 330 11.39 8.94 -1.38
C ALA A 330 11.60 10.45 -1.29
N ASN A 331 12.42 10.94 -0.36
CA ASN A 331 12.57 12.38 -0.11
C ASN A 331 13.14 13.11 -1.34
N GLY A 332 12.56 14.25 -1.69
CA GLY A 332 12.79 14.96 -2.94
C GLY A 332 11.98 14.44 -4.14
N GLY A 333 11.13 13.39 -3.96
CA GLY A 333 10.41 12.73 -5.03
C GLY A 333 9.00 12.26 -4.68
N TYR A 334 8.72 11.00 -4.97
CA TYR A 334 7.37 10.41 -4.92
C TYR A 334 7.34 9.13 -4.11
N LEU A 335 6.34 8.99 -3.24
CA LEU A 335 6.05 7.76 -2.51
C LEU A 335 4.68 7.22 -2.93
N VAL A 336 4.65 6.00 -3.44
CA VAL A 336 3.43 5.30 -3.84
C VAL A 336 3.07 4.24 -2.82
N LEU A 337 1.85 4.30 -2.29
CA LEU A 337 1.31 3.35 -1.32
C LEU A 337 -0.02 2.80 -1.82
N TYR A 338 -0.35 1.58 -1.42
CA TYR A 338 -1.68 0.99 -1.63
C TYR A 338 -2.52 1.17 -0.37
N ALA A 339 -3.69 1.81 -0.51
CA ALA A 339 -4.56 2.19 0.60
C ALA A 339 -5.04 0.98 1.42
N ASP A 340 -5.40 -0.11 0.75
CA ASP A 340 -5.81 -1.37 1.38
C ASP A 340 -4.68 -2.02 2.19
N GLN A 341 -3.44 -1.90 1.75
CA GLN A 341 -2.28 -2.41 2.49
C GLN A 341 -1.93 -1.49 3.66
N LEU A 342 -1.97 -0.17 3.44
CA LEU A 342 -1.67 0.82 4.48
C LEU A 342 -2.62 0.72 5.68
N LEU A 343 -3.91 0.57 5.42
CA LEU A 343 -4.93 0.49 6.48
C LEU A 343 -4.91 -0.81 7.28
N LYS A 344 -4.20 -1.85 6.83
CA LYS A 344 -3.90 -3.03 7.65
C LYS A 344 -3.01 -2.70 8.85
N TYR A 345 -2.24 -1.63 8.76
CA TYR A 345 -1.36 -1.13 9.81
C TYR A 345 -1.88 0.21 10.34
N THR A 346 -2.79 0.19 11.30
CA THR A 346 -3.40 1.40 11.86
C THR A 346 -2.35 2.41 12.34
N MET A 347 -1.28 1.94 12.98
CA MET A 347 -0.17 2.80 13.41
C MET A 347 0.53 3.50 12.24
N SER A 348 0.67 2.84 11.09
CA SER A 348 1.28 3.46 9.90
C SER A 348 0.47 4.64 9.39
N TRP A 349 -0.86 4.53 9.39
CA TRP A 349 -1.74 5.62 9.00
C TRP A 349 -1.64 6.82 9.95
N GLU A 350 -1.65 6.57 11.27
CA GLU A 350 -1.53 7.63 12.27
C GLU A 350 -0.17 8.35 12.22
N ILE A 351 0.93 7.59 12.09
CA ILE A 351 2.27 8.18 11.96
C ILE A 351 2.40 8.95 10.64
N LEU A 352 1.79 8.45 9.53
CA LEU A 352 1.76 9.14 8.25
C LEU A 352 1.09 10.51 8.38
N LYS A 353 -0.09 10.60 9.00
CA LYS A 353 -0.77 11.88 9.24
C LYS A 353 0.10 12.84 10.06
N LYS A 354 0.71 12.34 11.13
CA LYS A 354 1.64 13.13 11.97
C LYS A 354 2.87 13.60 11.17
N THR A 355 3.41 12.77 10.29
CA THR A 355 4.53 13.11 9.39
C THR A 355 4.14 14.22 8.42
N LEU A 356 2.96 14.15 7.81
CA LEU A 356 2.44 15.19 6.93
C LEU A 356 2.17 16.51 7.70
N GLN A 357 1.68 16.42 8.92
CA GLN A 357 1.40 17.56 9.79
C GLN A 357 2.68 18.28 10.21
N THR A 358 3.66 17.54 10.70
CA THR A 358 4.92 18.10 11.23
C THR A 358 5.91 18.48 10.13
N LYS A 359 5.70 17.98 8.90
CA LYS A 359 6.64 18.08 7.77
C LYS A 359 8.04 17.54 8.10
N LYS A 360 8.09 16.51 8.94
CA LYS A 360 9.32 15.84 9.35
C LYS A 360 9.08 14.33 9.42
N VAL A 361 10.03 13.55 8.92
CA VAL A 361 10.02 12.10 9.07
C VAL A 361 10.65 11.77 10.42
N ILE A 362 9.86 11.16 11.30
CA ILE A 362 10.28 10.81 12.65
C ILE A 362 10.65 9.34 12.67
N LEU A 363 11.89 9.04 13.04
CA LEU A 363 12.34 7.67 13.28
C LEU A 363 12.14 7.35 14.76
N GLU A 364 11.19 6.46 15.07
CA GLU A 364 10.95 6.02 16.44
C GLU A 364 11.90 4.89 16.83
N THR A 365 12.58 5.05 17.98
CA THR A 365 13.50 4.06 18.54
C THR A 365 12.99 3.57 19.90
N GLN A 366 13.32 2.33 20.26
CA GLN A 366 12.97 1.75 21.57
C GLN A 366 14.02 2.08 22.65
N THR A 367 15.07 2.83 22.30
CA THR A 367 16.17 3.21 23.19
C THR A 367 16.19 4.71 23.44
N ALA A 368 17.18 5.17 24.22
CA ALA A 368 17.37 6.59 24.51
C ALA A 368 17.87 7.41 23.31
N ILE A 369 18.25 6.78 22.19
CA ILE A 369 18.69 7.49 20.98
C ILE A 369 17.49 8.14 20.30
N LYS A 370 17.57 9.46 20.07
CA LYS A 370 16.58 10.28 19.38
C LYS A 370 17.25 11.03 18.24
N PRO A 371 17.39 10.42 17.07
CA PRO A 371 18.08 11.07 15.94
C PRO A 371 17.35 12.33 15.49
N GLU A 372 18.09 13.30 14.97
CA GLU A 372 17.54 14.49 14.34
C GLU A 372 16.60 14.08 13.20
N ASN A 373 15.41 14.67 13.15
CA ASN A 373 14.38 14.31 12.18
C ASN A 373 14.70 14.87 10.79
N MET A 374 14.49 14.05 9.75
CA MET A 374 14.62 14.47 8.36
C MET A 374 13.45 15.38 7.95
N PRO A 375 13.70 16.53 7.31
CA PRO A 375 12.64 17.34 6.72
C PRO A 375 11.93 16.57 5.60
N LEU A 376 10.59 16.70 5.50
CA LEU A 376 9.76 16.01 4.52
C LEU A 376 9.62 16.83 3.24
N ASP A 377 10.07 16.28 2.11
CA ASP A 377 9.79 16.77 0.76
C ASP A 377 9.37 15.59 -0.13
N VAL A 378 8.17 15.06 0.12
CA VAL A 378 7.63 13.89 -0.59
C VAL A 378 6.24 14.19 -1.11
N LYS A 379 5.98 13.92 -2.39
CA LYS A 379 4.63 13.84 -2.94
C LYS A 379 4.10 12.43 -2.75
N LEU A 380 3.05 12.30 -1.93
CA LEU A 380 2.43 11.01 -1.65
C LEU A 380 1.33 10.69 -2.67
N VAL A 381 1.36 9.47 -3.19
CA VAL A 381 0.33 8.92 -4.09
C VAL A 381 -0.25 7.66 -3.45
N LEU A 382 -1.52 7.72 -3.10
CA LEU A 382 -2.26 6.62 -2.50
C LEU A 382 -3.16 5.98 -3.56
N ILE A 383 -3.01 4.67 -3.80
CA ILE A 383 -3.80 3.93 -4.79
C ILE A 383 -4.79 3.02 -4.06
N GLY A 384 -6.08 3.11 -4.40
CA GLY A 384 -7.10 2.32 -3.73
C GLY A 384 -8.38 2.13 -4.56
N SER A 385 -9.45 1.68 -3.89
CA SER A 385 -10.80 1.63 -4.43
C SER A 385 -11.59 2.88 -4.06
N HIS A 386 -12.70 3.13 -4.76
CA HIS A 386 -13.67 4.16 -4.39
C HIS A 386 -14.23 3.94 -2.98
N TYR A 387 -14.48 2.69 -2.62
CA TYR A 387 -14.99 2.32 -1.30
C TYR A 387 -14.06 2.76 -0.15
N ILE A 388 -12.74 2.54 -0.32
CA ILE A 388 -11.75 2.97 0.68
C ILE A 388 -11.66 4.50 0.73
N TYR A 389 -11.72 5.17 -0.44
CA TYR A 389 -11.76 6.63 -0.51
C TYR A 389 -12.95 7.19 0.28
N ASP A 390 -14.14 6.66 0.04
CA ASP A 390 -15.37 7.08 0.73
C ASP A 390 -15.28 6.89 2.25
N ILE A 391 -14.70 5.77 2.70
CA ILE A 391 -14.47 5.52 4.12
C ILE A 391 -13.53 6.57 4.70
N LEU A 392 -12.36 6.78 4.08
CA LEU A 392 -11.39 7.76 4.56
C LEU A 392 -11.97 9.17 4.56
N TYR A 393 -12.66 9.55 3.50
CA TYR A 393 -13.27 10.88 3.37
C TYR A 393 -14.37 11.15 4.43
N ARG A 394 -15.16 10.12 4.80
CA ARG A 394 -16.28 10.27 5.75
C ARG A 394 -15.86 10.15 7.21
N TYR A 395 -14.85 9.32 7.51
CA TYR A 395 -14.53 8.93 8.88
C TYR A 395 -13.18 9.42 9.38
N ASP A 396 -12.33 10.00 8.51
CA ASP A 396 -11.05 10.58 8.89
C ASP A 396 -11.01 12.09 8.55
N GLU A 397 -11.17 12.92 9.57
CA GLU A 397 -11.23 14.39 9.43
C GLU A 397 -9.94 15.01 8.84
N ASP A 398 -8.81 14.31 8.97
CA ASP A 398 -7.53 14.78 8.46
C ASP A 398 -7.28 14.38 7.00
N PHE A 399 -8.01 13.38 6.49
CA PHE A 399 -7.79 12.88 5.12
C PHE A 399 -7.96 13.99 4.07
N GLU A 400 -9.04 14.75 4.14
CA GLU A 400 -9.29 15.87 3.22
C GLU A 400 -8.22 16.98 3.28
N LYS A 401 -7.55 17.15 4.44
CA LYS A 401 -6.49 18.16 4.60
C LYS A 401 -5.25 17.83 3.77
N TYR A 402 -4.93 16.56 3.61
CA TYR A 402 -3.68 16.10 3.00
C TYR A 402 -3.83 15.49 1.61
N PHE A 403 -5.05 15.04 1.23
CA PHE A 403 -5.34 14.44 -0.08
C PHE A 403 -6.35 15.31 -0.84
N LYS A 404 -5.84 16.35 -1.51
CA LYS A 404 -6.65 17.33 -2.24
C LYS A 404 -6.95 16.92 -3.68
N VAL A 405 -6.23 15.97 -4.21
CA VAL A 405 -6.36 15.52 -5.59
C VAL A 405 -6.95 14.11 -5.63
N PHE A 406 -8.15 14.03 -6.17
CA PHE A 406 -8.84 12.78 -6.45
C PHE A 406 -8.70 12.45 -7.94
N VAL A 407 -8.10 11.31 -8.24
CA VAL A 407 -7.89 10.80 -9.60
C VAL A 407 -8.79 9.59 -9.77
N ASP A 408 -9.86 9.78 -10.54
CA ASP A 408 -10.95 8.82 -10.68
C ASP A 408 -10.82 8.02 -11.98
N PHE A 409 -10.55 6.71 -11.85
CA PHE A 409 -10.48 5.77 -12.95
C PHE A 409 -11.84 5.12 -13.18
N ASP A 410 -12.46 5.41 -14.32
CA ASP A 410 -13.72 4.83 -14.72
C ASP A 410 -13.52 3.37 -15.17
N SER A 411 -14.53 2.53 -14.96
CA SER A 411 -14.59 1.14 -15.45
C SER A 411 -15.12 1.02 -16.90
N GLU A 412 -15.55 2.13 -17.48
CA GLU A 412 -16.17 2.21 -18.79
C GLU A 412 -15.68 3.43 -19.58
N MET A 413 -15.76 3.36 -20.91
CA MET A 413 -15.50 4.47 -21.82
C MET A 413 -16.51 4.43 -22.96
N ASP A 414 -16.73 5.56 -23.66
CA ASP A 414 -17.64 5.64 -24.79
C ASP A 414 -17.15 4.76 -25.94
N LYS A 415 -18.08 4.06 -26.60
CA LYS A 415 -17.81 3.28 -27.80
C LYS A 415 -17.86 4.19 -29.02
N ASN A 416 -16.70 4.63 -29.46
CA ASN A 416 -16.50 5.44 -30.66
C ASN A 416 -15.28 4.90 -31.44
N GLU A 417 -15.09 5.40 -32.65
CA GLU A 417 -14.00 4.95 -33.52
C GLU A 417 -12.61 5.11 -32.89
N ASP A 418 -12.37 6.18 -32.15
CA ASP A 418 -11.08 6.47 -31.50
C ASP A 418 -10.78 5.47 -30.38
N ASN A 419 -11.79 5.13 -29.56
CA ASN A 419 -11.64 4.16 -28.48
C ASN A 419 -11.56 2.71 -28.98
N GLU A 420 -12.27 2.37 -30.07
CA GLU A 420 -12.13 1.07 -30.73
C GLU A 420 -10.73 0.91 -31.33
N GLU A 421 -10.19 1.96 -31.98
CA GLU A 421 -8.80 1.98 -32.47
C GLU A 421 -7.82 1.93 -31.29
N GLY A 422 -8.12 2.60 -30.20
CA GLY A 422 -7.35 2.55 -28.95
C GLY A 422 -7.22 1.13 -28.38
N ILE A 423 -8.31 0.31 -28.41
CA ILE A 423 -8.24 -1.12 -28.04
C ILE A 423 -7.34 -1.89 -29.00
N ALA A 424 -7.40 -1.63 -30.30
CA ALA A 424 -6.51 -2.27 -31.27
C ALA A 424 -5.03 -1.94 -31.00
N ARG A 425 -4.73 -0.68 -30.72
CA ARG A 425 -3.37 -0.21 -30.31
C ARG A 425 -2.93 -0.80 -28.99
N PHE A 426 -3.85 -0.97 -28.03
CA PHE A 426 -3.58 -1.68 -26.78
C PHE A 426 -3.21 -3.15 -27.03
N ILE A 427 -3.94 -3.86 -27.90
CA ILE A 427 -3.64 -5.25 -28.26
C ILE A 427 -2.27 -5.32 -28.94
N ALA A 428 -1.96 -4.41 -29.89
CA ALA A 428 -0.65 -4.33 -30.55
C ALA A 428 0.49 -4.18 -29.50
N TYR A 429 0.35 -3.22 -28.58
CA TYR A 429 1.30 -3.01 -27.49
C TYR A 429 1.52 -4.27 -26.62
N GLN A 430 0.43 -4.99 -26.33
CA GLN A 430 0.53 -6.21 -25.52
C GLN A 430 1.16 -7.37 -26.27
N CYS A 431 0.91 -7.47 -27.58
CA CYS A 431 1.55 -8.47 -28.43
C CYS A 431 3.07 -8.27 -28.45
N ASP A 432 3.53 -7.04 -28.67
CA ASP A 432 4.97 -6.71 -28.68
C ASP A 432 5.62 -6.94 -27.31
N LYS A 433 4.97 -6.46 -26.23
CA LYS A 433 5.51 -6.55 -24.88
C LYS A 433 5.62 -7.98 -24.34
N ASN A 434 4.64 -8.82 -24.67
CA ASN A 434 4.52 -10.18 -24.10
C ASN A 434 4.87 -11.27 -25.14
N ASN A 435 5.39 -10.89 -26.33
CA ASN A 435 5.72 -11.79 -27.43
C ASN A 435 4.56 -12.69 -27.83
N LEU A 436 3.35 -12.09 -27.96
CA LEU A 436 2.13 -12.78 -28.40
C LEU A 436 1.98 -12.69 -29.91
N ARG A 437 1.17 -13.58 -30.50
CA ARG A 437 0.79 -13.51 -31.92
C ARG A 437 -0.12 -12.30 -32.17
N HIS A 438 0.18 -11.54 -33.23
CA HIS A 438 -0.64 -10.39 -33.61
C HIS A 438 -2.03 -10.83 -34.06
N PHE A 439 -3.01 -9.93 -33.86
CA PHE A 439 -4.44 -10.19 -34.07
C PHE A 439 -4.86 -9.69 -35.46
N THR A 440 -5.62 -10.51 -36.18
CA THR A 440 -6.32 -10.05 -37.40
C THR A 440 -7.39 -9.03 -37.04
N LYS A 441 -7.82 -8.22 -38.00
CA LYS A 441 -8.90 -7.24 -37.81
C LYS A 441 -10.16 -7.88 -37.21
N SER A 442 -10.59 -9.03 -37.72
CA SER A 442 -11.77 -9.75 -37.20
C SER A 442 -11.58 -10.27 -35.77
N ALA A 443 -10.37 -10.63 -35.39
CA ALA A 443 -10.06 -10.99 -34.00
C ALA A 443 -10.14 -9.78 -33.05
N VAL A 444 -9.64 -8.61 -33.49
CA VAL A 444 -9.77 -7.36 -32.74
C VAL A 444 -11.24 -6.96 -32.57
N GLU A 445 -12.06 -7.06 -33.62
CA GLU A 445 -13.51 -6.82 -33.57
C GLU A 445 -14.19 -7.73 -32.52
N GLU A 446 -13.75 -8.98 -32.41
CA GLU A 446 -14.28 -9.91 -31.40
C GLU A 446 -13.87 -9.51 -29.97
N VAL A 447 -12.62 -9.02 -29.76
CA VAL A 447 -12.20 -8.46 -28.48
C VAL A 447 -13.00 -7.21 -28.12
N ILE A 448 -13.31 -6.34 -29.09
CA ILE A 448 -14.15 -5.15 -28.89
C ILE A 448 -15.58 -5.56 -28.48
N LYS A 449 -16.16 -6.58 -29.14
CA LYS A 449 -17.46 -7.14 -28.71
C LYS A 449 -17.39 -7.65 -27.26
N PHE A 450 -16.32 -8.35 -26.89
CA PHE A 450 -16.13 -8.81 -25.53
C PHE A 450 -16.03 -7.64 -24.55
N SER A 451 -15.29 -6.55 -24.90
CA SER A 451 -15.24 -5.34 -24.10
C SER A 451 -16.62 -4.67 -23.93
N THR A 452 -17.42 -4.58 -25.02
CA THR A 452 -18.79 -4.12 -24.95
C THR A 452 -19.67 -5.02 -24.07
N ARG A 453 -19.44 -6.35 -24.10
CA ARG A 453 -20.17 -7.29 -23.24
C ARG A 453 -19.82 -7.06 -21.76
N LEU A 454 -18.56 -6.77 -21.44
CA LEU A 454 -18.12 -6.47 -20.07
C LEU A 454 -18.72 -5.17 -19.52
N SER A 455 -19.02 -4.18 -20.35
CA SER A 455 -19.71 -2.94 -19.94
C SER A 455 -21.22 -3.16 -19.78
N GLY A 456 -21.81 -4.12 -20.48
CA GLY A 456 -23.25 -4.35 -20.48
C GLY A 456 -24.06 -3.24 -21.18
N ASP A 457 -23.42 -2.43 -22.04
CA ASP A 457 -24.02 -1.31 -22.76
C ASP A 457 -23.49 -1.25 -24.21
N LEU A 458 -24.38 -1.19 -25.21
CA LEU A 458 -24.01 -1.16 -26.63
C LEU A 458 -23.20 0.07 -27.04
N GLU A 459 -23.30 1.17 -26.28
CA GLU A 459 -22.62 2.44 -26.53
C GLU A 459 -21.35 2.62 -25.69
N LYS A 460 -20.96 1.60 -24.89
CA LYS A 460 -19.80 1.62 -24.01
C LYS A 460 -18.81 0.48 -24.28
N LEU A 461 -17.58 0.71 -23.89
CA LEU A 461 -16.50 -0.27 -23.82
C LEU A 461 -15.97 -0.34 -22.38
N SER A 462 -15.60 -1.51 -21.95
CA SER A 462 -15.00 -1.67 -20.61
C SER A 462 -13.52 -1.24 -20.61
N THR A 463 -13.11 -0.57 -19.56
CA THR A 463 -11.71 -0.24 -19.26
C THR A 463 -11.06 -1.24 -18.28
N LYS A 464 -11.71 -2.38 -18.01
CA LYS A 464 -11.14 -3.50 -17.23
C LYS A 464 -10.12 -4.26 -18.08
N PHE A 465 -8.99 -3.60 -18.37
CA PHE A 465 -7.96 -4.10 -19.29
C PHE A 465 -7.37 -5.45 -18.87
N ASN A 466 -7.36 -5.78 -17.57
CA ASN A 466 -6.96 -7.11 -17.12
C ASN A 466 -7.83 -8.22 -17.68
N LYS A 467 -9.17 -8.00 -17.74
CA LYS A 467 -10.13 -8.98 -18.30
C LYS A 467 -10.00 -9.11 -19.82
N ILE A 468 -9.77 -7.98 -20.49
CA ILE A 468 -9.49 -7.95 -21.93
C ILE A 468 -8.17 -8.69 -22.21
N MET A 469 -7.14 -8.45 -21.39
CA MET A 469 -5.83 -9.08 -21.54
C MET A 469 -5.85 -10.59 -21.36
N GLU A 470 -6.68 -11.12 -20.44
CA GLU A 470 -6.88 -12.56 -20.29
C GLU A 470 -7.34 -13.19 -21.62
N VAL A 471 -8.31 -12.58 -22.30
CA VAL A 471 -8.80 -13.06 -23.61
C VAL A 471 -7.77 -12.90 -24.71
N VAL A 472 -6.98 -11.82 -24.69
CA VAL A 472 -5.88 -11.60 -25.65
C VAL A 472 -4.80 -12.66 -25.50
N ILE A 473 -4.37 -12.94 -24.26
CA ILE A 473 -3.34 -13.98 -24.00
C ILE A 473 -3.86 -15.36 -24.41
N GLU A 474 -5.08 -15.73 -24.00
CA GLU A 474 -5.64 -17.04 -24.30
C GLU A 474 -5.92 -17.20 -25.80
N GLY A 475 -6.42 -16.16 -26.49
CA GLY A 475 -6.60 -16.16 -27.93
C GLY A 475 -5.29 -16.40 -28.69
N SER A 476 -4.22 -15.70 -28.30
CA SER A 476 -2.89 -15.92 -28.86
C SER A 476 -2.38 -17.36 -28.64
N ALA A 477 -2.63 -17.94 -27.45
CA ALA A 477 -2.27 -19.31 -27.14
C ALA A 477 -3.04 -20.33 -28.02
N TYR A 478 -4.33 -20.11 -28.26
CA TYR A 478 -5.11 -20.97 -29.17
C TYR A 478 -4.64 -20.86 -30.63
N ALA A 479 -4.23 -19.68 -31.09
CA ALA A 479 -3.62 -19.52 -32.39
C ALA A 479 -2.28 -20.28 -32.48
N GLU A 480 -1.50 -20.26 -31.42
CA GLU A 480 -0.24 -21.02 -31.32
C GLU A 480 -0.49 -22.54 -31.39
N PHE A 481 -1.47 -23.05 -30.61
CA PHE A 481 -1.84 -24.49 -30.65
C PHE A 481 -2.29 -24.95 -32.03
N ARG A 482 -2.83 -24.04 -32.83
CA ARG A 482 -3.21 -24.26 -34.24
C ARG A 482 -2.05 -24.09 -35.22
N ASN A 483 -0.87 -23.64 -34.77
CA ASN A 483 0.25 -23.20 -35.61
C ASN A 483 -0.12 -22.08 -36.59
N SER A 484 -1.04 -21.19 -36.24
CA SER A 484 -1.41 -20.01 -37.05
C SER A 484 -0.41 -18.88 -36.84
N GLU A 485 -0.10 -18.14 -37.90
CA GLU A 485 0.80 -16.96 -37.81
C GLU A 485 0.14 -15.81 -37.01
N TYR A 486 -1.16 -15.65 -37.17
CA TYR A 486 -1.95 -14.61 -36.53
C TYR A 486 -3.06 -15.21 -35.67
N THR A 487 -3.47 -14.45 -34.63
CA THR A 487 -4.66 -14.74 -33.86
C THR A 487 -5.90 -14.34 -34.67
N GLU A 488 -6.78 -15.28 -34.93
CA GLU A 488 -8.01 -15.10 -35.71
C GLU A 488 -9.25 -15.02 -34.80
N GLN A 489 -10.39 -14.61 -35.38
CA GLN A 489 -11.65 -14.51 -34.64
C GLN A 489 -12.04 -15.81 -33.93
N CYS A 490 -11.82 -16.97 -34.56
CA CYS A 490 -12.14 -18.28 -34.00
C CYS A 490 -11.33 -18.56 -32.71
N ASP A 491 -10.09 -18.09 -32.60
CA ASP A 491 -9.23 -18.27 -31.44
C ASP A 491 -9.74 -17.43 -30.27
N VAL A 492 -10.14 -16.17 -30.54
CA VAL A 492 -10.76 -15.29 -29.52
C VAL A 492 -12.09 -15.85 -29.02
N LYS A 493 -12.96 -16.30 -29.93
CA LYS A 493 -14.24 -16.96 -29.57
C LYS A 493 -13.99 -18.20 -28.72
N LYS A 494 -12.99 -18.99 -29.06
CA LYS A 494 -12.59 -20.17 -28.29
C LYS A 494 -12.09 -19.78 -26.90
N ALA A 495 -11.23 -18.76 -26.77
CA ALA A 495 -10.77 -18.25 -25.48
C ALA A 495 -11.94 -17.85 -24.58
N ILE A 496 -12.90 -17.07 -25.10
CA ILE A 496 -14.09 -16.65 -24.35
C ILE A 496 -14.94 -17.86 -23.92
N SER A 497 -15.17 -18.82 -24.82
CA SER A 497 -16.00 -20.00 -24.53
C SER A 497 -15.34 -20.93 -23.48
N GLU A 498 -14.04 -21.18 -23.60
CA GLU A 498 -13.32 -22.04 -22.66
C GLU A 498 -13.14 -21.34 -21.29
N LYS A 499 -12.98 -20.00 -21.27
CA LYS A 499 -13.04 -19.23 -20.04
C LYS A 499 -14.35 -19.42 -19.31
N ARG A 500 -15.50 -19.31 -20.04
CA ARG A 500 -16.84 -19.55 -19.48
C ARG A 500 -16.95 -20.96 -18.90
N LYS A 501 -16.52 -22.00 -19.64
CA LYS A 501 -16.60 -23.39 -19.19
C LYS A 501 -15.83 -23.65 -17.88
N ARG A 502 -14.74 -22.93 -17.62
CA ARG A 502 -13.98 -23.09 -16.38
C ARG A 502 -14.70 -22.57 -15.14
N ILE A 503 -15.68 -21.67 -15.31
CA ILE A 503 -16.32 -20.95 -14.20
C ILE A 503 -17.85 -21.13 -14.13
N ASN A 504 -18.48 -21.79 -15.13
CA ASN A 504 -19.94 -21.91 -15.23
C ASN A 504 -20.51 -23.20 -14.61
N ARG A 505 -19.77 -23.91 -13.76
CA ARG A 505 -20.23 -25.17 -13.16
C ARG A 505 -21.60 -25.08 -12.48
N VAL A 506 -21.85 -23.97 -11.75
CA VAL A 506 -23.12 -23.77 -11.04
C VAL A 506 -24.28 -23.61 -12.04
N GLU A 507 -24.08 -22.84 -13.12
CA GLU A 507 -25.03 -22.71 -14.22
C GLU A 507 -25.37 -24.09 -14.82
N THR A 508 -24.34 -24.88 -15.16
CA THR A 508 -24.53 -26.22 -15.75
C THR A 508 -25.36 -27.14 -14.86
N HIS A 509 -25.09 -27.18 -13.56
CA HIS A 509 -25.91 -28.01 -12.65
C HIS A 509 -27.34 -27.52 -12.49
N MET A 510 -27.56 -26.21 -12.56
CA MET A 510 -28.94 -25.68 -12.55
C MET A 510 -29.69 -26.02 -13.85
N ASP A 511 -29.04 -25.93 -15.01
CA ASP A 511 -29.61 -26.32 -16.29
C ASP A 511 -29.94 -27.82 -16.29
N GLU A 512 -29.06 -28.68 -15.83
CA GLU A 512 -29.34 -30.13 -15.65
C GLU A 512 -30.52 -30.37 -14.72
N SER A 513 -30.72 -29.61 -13.65
CA SER A 513 -31.87 -29.73 -12.74
C SER A 513 -33.20 -29.38 -13.43
N ILE A 514 -33.17 -28.39 -14.33
CA ILE A 514 -34.35 -28.01 -15.14
C ILE A 514 -34.65 -29.06 -16.22
N GLU A 515 -33.62 -29.57 -16.90
CA GLU A 515 -33.70 -30.59 -17.91
C GLU A 515 -34.32 -31.91 -17.37
N ASN A 516 -33.82 -32.32 -16.20
CA ASN A 516 -34.29 -33.51 -15.51
C ASN A 516 -35.64 -33.34 -14.77
N GLY A 517 -36.26 -32.14 -14.86
CA GLY A 517 -37.55 -31.84 -14.25
C GLY A 517 -37.55 -31.68 -12.73
N PHE A 518 -36.37 -31.62 -12.08
CA PHE A 518 -36.28 -31.33 -10.64
C PHE A 518 -36.66 -29.89 -10.34
N THR A 519 -36.29 -28.95 -11.22
CA THR A 519 -36.71 -27.55 -11.15
C THR A 519 -37.85 -27.33 -12.17
N LEU A 520 -38.97 -26.86 -11.66
CA LEU A 520 -40.20 -26.72 -12.47
C LEU A 520 -40.22 -25.41 -13.25
N ILE A 521 -39.73 -25.43 -14.48
CA ILE A 521 -39.87 -24.32 -15.44
C ILE A 521 -40.62 -24.85 -16.71
N GLU A 522 -41.70 -24.22 -17.09
CA GLU A 522 -42.43 -24.55 -18.31
C GLU A 522 -42.13 -23.53 -19.40
N THR A 523 -41.96 -23.99 -20.61
CA THR A 523 -41.70 -23.18 -21.82
C THR A 523 -42.82 -23.24 -22.86
N GLU A 524 -43.96 -23.84 -22.48
CA GLU A 524 -45.15 -24.02 -23.32
C GLU A 524 -46.43 -24.01 -22.49
N GLY A 525 -47.54 -23.78 -23.15
CA GLY A 525 -48.86 -23.83 -22.51
C GLY A 525 -49.25 -22.55 -21.78
N ARG A 526 -50.35 -22.66 -21.00
CA ARG A 526 -50.94 -21.51 -20.27
C ARG A 526 -51.39 -21.94 -18.88
N LYS A 527 -51.16 -21.10 -17.89
CA LYS A 527 -51.57 -21.30 -16.47
C LYS A 527 -52.10 -20.03 -15.86
N VAL A 528 -53.07 -20.20 -14.95
CA VAL A 528 -53.59 -19.10 -14.13
C VAL A 528 -52.74 -18.98 -12.87
N GLY A 529 -52.32 -17.77 -12.53
CA GLY A 529 -51.54 -17.51 -11.32
C GLY A 529 -50.12 -18.10 -11.34
N VAL A 530 -49.53 -18.30 -12.51
CA VAL A 530 -48.17 -18.83 -12.72
C VAL A 530 -47.45 -18.04 -13.80
N ILE A 531 -46.18 -17.64 -13.58
CA ILE A 531 -45.36 -16.92 -14.54
C ILE A 531 -43.86 -17.29 -14.37
N ASN A 532 -43.09 -17.17 -15.44
CA ASN A 532 -41.63 -17.27 -15.39
C ASN A 532 -41.01 -15.88 -15.16
N GLY A 533 -40.42 -15.64 -14.00
CA GLY A 533 -39.65 -14.45 -13.69
C GLY A 533 -38.16 -14.68 -13.91
N LEU A 534 -37.40 -13.62 -14.24
CA LEU A 534 -35.96 -13.71 -14.50
C LEU A 534 -35.14 -12.99 -13.45
N SER A 535 -34.11 -13.66 -13.01
CA SER A 535 -33.09 -13.13 -12.07
C SER A 535 -31.70 -13.38 -12.60
N VAL A 536 -30.70 -12.76 -11.98
CA VAL A 536 -29.26 -13.01 -12.21
C VAL A 536 -28.64 -13.59 -10.96
N LEU A 537 -27.85 -14.63 -11.11
CA LEU A 537 -27.05 -15.22 -10.07
C LEU A 537 -25.59 -14.95 -10.37
N SER A 538 -24.84 -14.46 -9.36
CA SER A 538 -23.41 -14.18 -9.47
C SER A 538 -22.62 -15.15 -8.58
N THR A 539 -21.59 -15.78 -9.17
CA THR A 539 -20.68 -16.71 -8.51
C THR A 539 -19.23 -16.23 -8.68
N GLY A 540 -18.80 -15.32 -7.81
CA GLY A 540 -17.50 -14.67 -7.96
C GLY A 540 -17.47 -13.73 -9.17
N GLU A 541 -16.67 -14.07 -10.18
CA GLU A 541 -16.54 -13.24 -11.39
C GLU A 541 -17.54 -13.59 -12.52
N TYR A 542 -18.35 -14.63 -12.33
CA TYR A 542 -19.29 -15.11 -13.34
C TYR A 542 -20.74 -14.84 -12.93
N SER A 543 -21.49 -14.23 -13.84
CA SER A 543 -22.93 -14.00 -13.68
C SER A 543 -23.69 -14.64 -14.82
N PHE A 544 -24.82 -15.25 -14.50
CA PHE A 544 -25.70 -15.88 -15.47
C PHE A 544 -27.16 -15.67 -15.09
N GLY A 545 -28.03 -15.74 -16.10
CA GLY A 545 -29.49 -15.59 -15.94
C GLY A 545 -30.13 -16.88 -15.45
N ARG A 546 -31.17 -16.72 -14.63
CA ARG A 546 -31.99 -17.81 -14.12
C ARG A 546 -33.47 -17.49 -14.30
N ALA A 547 -34.23 -18.45 -14.80
CA ALA A 547 -35.70 -18.40 -14.72
C ALA A 547 -36.16 -19.00 -13.38
N SER A 548 -37.15 -18.37 -12.77
CA SER A 548 -37.82 -18.85 -11.55
C SER A 548 -39.32 -18.86 -11.79
N ARG A 549 -39.99 -19.92 -11.38
CA ARG A 549 -41.44 -20.00 -11.41
C ARG A 549 -42.00 -19.15 -10.26
N ILE A 550 -42.81 -18.15 -10.59
CA ILE A 550 -43.51 -17.32 -9.61
C ILE A 550 -44.98 -17.70 -9.64
N THR A 551 -45.53 -17.92 -8.43
CA THR A 551 -46.97 -18.27 -8.29
C THR A 551 -47.67 -17.25 -7.42
N ALA A 552 -48.96 -17.04 -7.69
CA ALA A 552 -49.83 -16.24 -6.85
C ALA A 552 -51.14 -16.95 -6.60
N THR A 553 -51.57 -16.95 -5.33
CA THR A 553 -52.92 -17.40 -4.92
C THR A 553 -53.63 -16.28 -4.22
N THR A 554 -54.91 -16.13 -4.48
CA THR A 554 -55.73 -15.03 -3.96
C THR A 554 -57.00 -15.53 -3.29
N SER A 555 -57.35 -14.93 -2.13
CA SER A 555 -58.56 -15.26 -1.37
C SER A 555 -59.10 -14.00 -0.69
N PRO A 556 -60.40 -14.03 -0.20
CA PRO A 556 -60.94 -12.97 0.65
C PRO A 556 -60.08 -12.83 1.93
N GLY A 557 -59.78 -11.61 2.36
CA GLY A 557 -59.06 -11.37 3.60
C GLY A 557 -58.60 -9.91 3.77
N SER A 558 -57.79 -9.63 4.77
CA SER A 558 -57.32 -8.28 5.11
C SER A 558 -55.81 -8.11 5.18
N LYS A 559 -55.05 -9.15 4.79
CA LYS A 559 -53.59 -9.10 4.86
C LYS A 559 -52.93 -8.32 3.70
N GLY A 560 -53.69 -8.08 2.62
CA GLY A 560 -53.12 -7.47 1.40
C GLY A 560 -52.20 -8.45 0.65
N ILE A 561 -51.12 -7.93 0.09
CA ILE A 561 -50.09 -8.76 -0.57
C ILE A 561 -49.16 -9.31 0.48
N VAL A 562 -49.04 -10.62 0.56
CA VAL A 562 -48.14 -11.38 1.42
C VAL A 562 -47.08 -12.02 0.53
N ASN A 563 -45.86 -11.52 0.59
CA ASN A 563 -44.72 -12.13 -0.07
C ASN A 563 -44.13 -13.20 0.87
N ILE A 564 -44.12 -14.45 0.41
CA ILE A 564 -43.71 -15.59 1.25
C ILE A 564 -42.23 -15.47 1.67
N GLU A 565 -41.35 -15.08 0.77
CA GLU A 565 -39.92 -14.91 1.04
C GLU A 565 -39.67 -13.86 2.13
N ARG A 566 -40.47 -12.80 2.18
CA ARG A 566 -40.40 -11.79 3.26
C ARG A 566 -40.83 -12.37 4.60
N GLU A 567 -41.90 -13.12 4.67
CA GLU A 567 -42.41 -13.69 5.92
C GLU A 567 -41.43 -14.70 6.55
N VAL A 568 -40.57 -15.33 5.74
CA VAL A 568 -39.58 -16.29 6.19
C VAL A 568 -38.13 -15.72 6.21
N ASN A 569 -37.99 -14.39 6.09
CA ASN A 569 -36.70 -13.69 6.08
C ASN A 569 -35.73 -14.13 4.98
N MET A 570 -36.25 -14.47 3.81
CA MET A 570 -35.49 -14.86 2.62
C MET A 570 -35.46 -13.75 1.57
N SER A 571 -35.95 -12.54 1.86
CA SER A 571 -35.97 -11.40 0.93
C SER A 571 -35.17 -10.21 1.47
N GLY A 572 -34.43 -9.55 0.57
CA GLY A 572 -33.71 -8.32 0.87
C GLY A 572 -34.61 -7.07 0.87
N SER A 573 -34.06 -5.95 1.31
CA SER A 573 -34.79 -4.69 1.49
C SER A 573 -35.31 -4.09 0.17
N ILE A 574 -34.57 -4.29 -0.93
CA ILE A 574 -34.93 -3.76 -2.26
C ILE A 574 -36.12 -4.54 -2.79
N HIS A 575 -36.12 -5.87 -2.65
CA HIS A 575 -37.28 -6.71 -3.05
C HIS A 575 -38.52 -6.37 -2.23
N ASN A 576 -38.39 -6.19 -0.89
CA ASN A 576 -39.48 -5.79 -0.02
C ASN A 576 -40.09 -4.45 -0.44
N LYS A 577 -39.27 -3.48 -0.85
CA LYS A 577 -39.77 -2.22 -1.43
C LYS A 577 -40.58 -2.44 -2.72
N GLY A 578 -40.12 -3.33 -3.61
CA GLY A 578 -40.84 -3.71 -4.81
C GLY A 578 -42.26 -4.22 -4.51
N VAL A 579 -42.40 -5.15 -3.58
CA VAL A 579 -43.70 -5.70 -3.13
C VAL A 579 -44.62 -4.63 -2.57
N LEU A 580 -44.12 -3.66 -1.80
CA LEU A 580 -44.93 -2.54 -1.30
C LEU A 580 -45.43 -1.64 -2.43
N ILE A 581 -44.66 -1.46 -3.47
CA ILE A 581 -45.06 -0.71 -4.69
C ILE A 581 -46.20 -1.38 -5.38
N LEU A 582 -46.25 -2.73 -5.44
CA LEU A 582 -47.37 -3.49 -5.97
C LEU A 582 -48.69 -3.15 -5.26
N GLY A 583 -48.65 -3.08 -3.93
CA GLY A 583 -49.80 -2.67 -3.10
C GLY A 583 -50.30 -1.27 -3.47
N GLY A 584 -49.37 -0.33 -3.70
CA GLY A 584 -49.72 1.02 -4.18
C GLY A 584 -50.37 1.02 -5.54
N TYR A 585 -49.83 0.24 -6.51
CA TYR A 585 -50.40 0.10 -7.84
C TYR A 585 -51.82 -0.51 -7.83
N LEU A 586 -52.03 -1.59 -7.03
CA LEU A 586 -53.36 -2.20 -6.90
C LEU A 586 -54.36 -1.24 -6.24
N SER A 587 -53.97 -0.51 -5.23
CA SER A 587 -54.82 0.48 -4.58
C SER A 587 -55.23 1.61 -5.53
N GLU A 588 -54.30 2.13 -6.30
CA GLU A 588 -54.55 3.20 -7.27
C GLU A 588 -55.51 2.76 -8.40
N ASN A 589 -55.34 1.55 -8.93
CA ASN A 589 -56.08 1.11 -10.10
C ASN A 589 -57.40 0.39 -9.77
N PHE A 590 -57.53 -0.22 -8.60
CA PHE A 590 -58.62 -1.16 -8.33
C PHE A 590 -59.36 -0.89 -7.00
N ALA A 591 -58.84 -0.04 -6.10
CA ALA A 591 -59.39 0.13 -4.76
C ALA A 591 -59.77 1.59 -4.40
N GLN A 592 -60.07 2.42 -5.39
CA GLN A 592 -60.45 3.81 -5.13
C GLN A 592 -61.86 3.91 -4.51
N ASP A 593 -62.77 2.98 -4.95
CA ASP A 593 -64.18 2.98 -4.53
C ASP A 593 -64.55 1.81 -3.63
N LEU A 594 -63.58 0.99 -3.21
CA LEU A 594 -63.80 -0.19 -2.37
C LEU A 594 -62.61 -0.50 -1.46
N LEU A 595 -62.84 -1.17 -0.35
CA LEU A 595 -61.78 -1.68 0.50
C LEU A 595 -61.10 -2.88 -0.18
N LEU A 596 -59.77 -2.89 -0.19
CA LEU A 596 -58.98 -3.99 -0.72
C LEU A 596 -59.04 -5.21 0.22
N SER A 597 -60.11 -5.96 0.12
CA SER A 597 -60.40 -7.16 0.94
C SER A 597 -59.72 -8.40 0.38
N LEU A 598 -58.37 -8.45 0.42
CA LEU A 598 -57.54 -9.40 -0.26
C LEU A 598 -56.47 -10.02 0.65
N ASN A 599 -56.33 -11.33 0.57
CA ASN A 599 -55.08 -12.05 0.90
C ASN A 599 -54.50 -12.57 -0.40
N ALA A 600 -53.36 -12.06 -0.82
CA ALA A 600 -52.64 -12.49 -2.03
C ALA A 600 -51.24 -12.99 -1.61
N TYR A 601 -51.03 -14.27 -1.77
CA TYR A 601 -49.75 -14.91 -1.48
C TYR A 601 -48.95 -15.05 -2.76
N VAL A 602 -47.75 -14.44 -2.78
CA VAL A 602 -46.80 -14.54 -3.91
C VAL A 602 -45.59 -15.33 -3.43
N CYS A 603 -45.12 -16.29 -4.26
CA CYS A 603 -44.01 -17.16 -3.95
C CYS A 603 -43.13 -17.38 -5.17
N PHE A 604 -41.80 -17.37 -4.95
CA PHE A 604 -40.80 -17.84 -5.90
C PHE A 604 -40.55 -19.33 -5.63
N GLU A 605 -41.23 -20.17 -6.42
CA GLU A 605 -41.17 -21.62 -6.23
C GLU A 605 -39.74 -22.15 -6.33
N GLN A 606 -39.36 -23.04 -5.43
CA GLN A 606 -38.07 -23.70 -5.39
C GLN A 606 -36.85 -22.72 -5.30
N ASN A 607 -37.06 -21.55 -4.68
CA ASN A 607 -35.99 -20.62 -4.39
C ASN A 607 -35.61 -20.70 -2.91
N TYR A 608 -34.44 -21.29 -2.58
CA TYR A 608 -33.96 -21.50 -1.23
C TYR A 608 -32.75 -20.65 -0.91
N GLY A 609 -32.23 -19.85 -1.88
CA GLY A 609 -31.03 -19.02 -1.74
C GLY A 609 -31.31 -17.55 -1.37
N GLY A 610 -32.59 -17.21 -1.14
CA GLY A 610 -33.01 -15.81 -0.94
C GLY A 610 -33.16 -15.04 -2.25
N ILE A 611 -33.78 -13.87 -2.15
CA ILE A 611 -34.00 -12.95 -3.29
C ILE A 611 -33.78 -11.51 -2.83
N ASP A 612 -33.13 -10.69 -3.64
CA ASP A 612 -33.08 -9.24 -3.49
C ASP A 612 -33.21 -8.56 -4.88
N GLY A 613 -33.52 -7.26 -4.87
CA GLY A 613 -33.77 -6.50 -6.08
C GLY A 613 -35.26 -6.44 -6.43
N ASP A 614 -35.67 -5.40 -7.13
CA ASP A 614 -37.06 -5.12 -7.55
C ASP A 614 -37.36 -5.56 -8.99
N SER A 615 -36.40 -6.19 -9.66
CA SER A 615 -36.48 -6.53 -11.09
C SER A 615 -37.53 -7.61 -11.45
N ALA A 616 -38.12 -8.28 -10.45
CA ALA A 616 -39.20 -9.24 -10.62
C ALA A 616 -40.60 -8.65 -10.34
N SER A 617 -40.67 -7.39 -9.85
CA SER A 617 -41.96 -6.79 -9.42
C SER A 617 -43.04 -6.72 -10.55
N SER A 618 -42.60 -6.56 -11.80
CA SER A 618 -43.54 -6.67 -12.93
C SER A 618 -44.14 -8.08 -13.08
N ALA A 619 -43.30 -9.13 -12.95
CA ALA A 619 -43.76 -10.52 -13.02
C ALA A 619 -44.69 -10.84 -11.83
N GLU A 620 -44.36 -10.37 -10.61
CA GLU A 620 -45.24 -10.51 -9.44
C GLU A 620 -46.58 -9.83 -9.62
N LEU A 621 -46.64 -8.65 -10.27
CA LEU A 621 -47.89 -7.98 -10.59
C LEU A 621 -48.69 -8.79 -11.58
N TYR A 622 -48.11 -9.26 -12.70
CA TYR A 622 -48.86 -9.99 -13.72
C TYR A 622 -49.41 -11.30 -13.16
N VAL A 623 -48.70 -12.02 -12.36
CA VAL A 623 -49.16 -13.24 -11.73
C VAL A 623 -50.32 -12.99 -10.74
N LEU A 624 -50.31 -11.86 -10.02
CA LEU A 624 -51.41 -11.41 -9.17
C LEU A 624 -52.66 -11.06 -10.01
N LEU A 625 -52.48 -10.28 -11.06
CA LEU A 625 -53.60 -9.93 -11.97
C LEU A 625 -54.23 -11.18 -12.61
N SER A 626 -53.39 -12.16 -13.01
CA SER A 626 -53.86 -13.45 -13.50
C SER A 626 -54.67 -14.22 -12.44
N SER A 627 -54.14 -14.33 -11.22
CA SER A 627 -54.83 -15.03 -10.14
C SER A 627 -56.20 -14.37 -9.78
N LEU A 628 -56.26 -13.03 -9.82
CA LEU A 628 -57.47 -12.28 -9.53
C LEU A 628 -58.49 -12.34 -10.66
N SER A 629 -58.05 -12.20 -11.92
CA SER A 629 -58.91 -12.21 -13.08
C SER A 629 -59.35 -13.60 -13.52
N GLY A 630 -58.59 -14.65 -13.16
CA GLY A 630 -58.75 -16.00 -13.68
C GLY A 630 -58.23 -16.17 -15.11
N VAL A 631 -57.59 -15.16 -15.69
CA VAL A 631 -57.01 -15.21 -17.06
C VAL A 631 -55.64 -15.88 -17.02
N SER A 632 -55.46 -16.88 -17.90
CA SER A 632 -54.22 -17.63 -17.96
C SER A 632 -53.08 -16.87 -18.64
N ILE A 633 -51.84 -17.04 -18.14
CA ILE A 633 -50.59 -16.50 -18.67
C ILE A 633 -49.89 -17.55 -19.53
N LYS A 634 -49.30 -17.11 -20.63
CA LYS A 634 -48.44 -17.91 -21.51
C LYS A 634 -47.15 -18.29 -20.74
N GLN A 635 -46.79 -19.58 -20.69
CA GLN A 635 -45.61 -20.09 -20.01
C GLN A 635 -44.37 -20.07 -20.92
N ASN A 636 -44.52 -19.86 -22.22
CA ASN A 636 -43.45 -19.69 -23.19
C ASN A 636 -42.80 -18.29 -23.18
N ILE A 637 -43.30 -17.39 -22.34
CA ILE A 637 -42.75 -16.02 -22.18
C ILE A 637 -42.29 -15.81 -20.75
N ALA A 638 -41.03 -15.45 -20.58
CA ALA A 638 -40.48 -15.02 -19.29
C ALA A 638 -40.48 -13.49 -19.19
N VAL A 639 -40.46 -12.98 -17.97
CA VAL A 639 -40.59 -11.53 -17.71
C VAL A 639 -39.51 -11.03 -16.77
N THR A 640 -38.97 -9.85 -17.06
CA THR A 640 -38.20 -9.05 -16.11
C THR A 640 -38.50 -7.57 -16.31
N GLY A 641 -38.54 -6.84 -15.20
CA GLY A 641 -38.78 -5.41 -15.18
C GLY A 641 -39.18 -4.96 -13.77
N SER A 642 -38.73 -3.79 -13.36
CA SER A 642 -39.25 -3.12 -12.17
C SER A 642 -40.42 -2.26 -12.53
N ILE A 643 -41.37 -2.06 -11.62
CA ILE A 643 -42.54 -1.17 -11.83
C ILE A 643 -42.57 -0.05 -10.80
N ASN A 644 -43.18 1.06 -11.16
CA ASN A 644 -43.58 2.09 -10.22
C ASN A 644 -45.09 2.03 -9.88
N GLN A 645 -45.55 2.81 -8.91
CA GLN A 645 -46.97 2.84 -8.50
C GLN A 645 -47.94 3.29 -9.59
N LYS A 646 -47.46 3.89 -10.67
CA LYS A 646 -48.25 4.39 -11.81
C LYS A 646 -48.29 3.42 -13.01
N GLY A 647 -47.61 2.27 -12.92
CA GLY A 647 -47.58 1.23 -13.91
C GLY A 647 -46.56 1.42 -15.03
N ASP A 648 -45.58 2.34 -14.83
CA ASP A 648 -44.45 2.46 -15.76
C ASP A 648 -43.45 1.36 -15.48
N ILE A 649 -42.92 0.73 -16.53
CA ILE A 649 -41.90 -0.31 -16.46
C ILE A 649 -40.51 0.35 -16.48
N GLN A 650 -39.70 0.04 -15.46
CA GLN A 650 -38.39 0.62 -15.22
C GLN A 650 -37.27 -0.34 -15.61
N VAL A 651 -36.11 0.23 -15.94
CA VAL A 651 -34.87 -0.49 -16.32
C VAL A 651 -34.39 -1.41 -15.20
N VAL A 652 -33.76 -2.52 -15.60
CA VAL A 652 -33.16 -3.51 -14.68
C VAL A 652 -31.77 -3.91 -15.13
N GLY A 653 -30.96 -4.39 -14.20
CA GLY A 653 -29.60 -4.88 -14.48
C GLY A 653 -29.59 -6.33 -15.01
N GLY A 654 -28.47 -6.72 -15.65
CA GLY A 654 -28.19 -8.08 -16.08
C GLY A 654 -29.15 -8.59 -17.15
N ILE A 655 -29.58 -7.71 -18.05
CA ILE A 655 -30.63 -8.01 -19.03
C ILE A 655 -30.18 -9.07 -20.04
N SER A 656 -28.93 -9.01 -20.49
CA SER A 656 -28.38 -9.96 -21.44
C SER A 656 -28.28 -11.36 -20.82
N GLU A 657 -27.80 -11.46 -19.58
CA GLU A 657 -27.70 -12.71 -18.81
C GLU A 657 -29.12 -13.33 -18.64
N LYS A 658 -30.10 -12.52 -18.27
CA LYS A 658 -31.50 -12.96 -18.07
C LYS A 658 -32.11 -13.55 -19.35
N ILE A 659 -31.90 -12.89 -20.49
CA ILE A 659 -32.39 -13.36 -21.80
C ILE A 659 -31.67 -14.66 -22.19
N GLU A 660 -30.36 -14.70 -22.11
CA GLU A 660 -29.53 -15.87 -22.44
C GLU A 660 -29.88 -17.08 -21.58
N GLY A 661 -30.12 -16.86 -20.26
CA GLY A 661 -30.52 -17.92 -19.36
C GLY A 661 -31.85 -18.55 -19.71
N PHE A 662 -32.86 -17.74 -20.04
CA PHE A 662 -34.14 -18.29 -20.48
C PHE A 662 -34.09 -18.92 -21.89
N TYR A 663 -33.32 -18.32 -22.80
CA TYR A 663 -33.04 -18.91 -24.10
C TYR A 663 -32.40 -20.31 -23.99
N SER A 664 -31.39 -20.47 -23.09
CA SER A 664 -30.75 -21.78 -22.84
C SER A 664 -31.77 -22.83 -22.43
N ILE A 665 -32.67 -22.48 -21.49
CA ILE A 665 -33.75 -23.39 -21.04
C ILE A 665 -34.69 -23.74 -22.21
N CYS A 666 -35.11 -22.75 -22.99
CA CYS A 666 -36.00 -22.98 -24.17
C CYS A 666 -35.31 -23.86 -25.22
N LYS A 667 -34.01 -23.65 -25.47
CA LYS A 667 -33.22 -24.45 -26.40
C LYS A 667 -33.16 -25.92 -25.98
N THR A 668 -32.88 -26.18 -24.70
CA THR A 668 -32.82 -27.55 -24.14
C THR A 668 -34.20 -28.25 -24.24
N LYS A 669 -35.31 -27.52 -23.98
CA LYS A 669 -36.66 -28.08 -24.05
C LYS A 669 -37.25 -28.12 -25.47
N GLY A 670 -36.63 -27.50 -26.44
CA GLY A 670 -37.00 -27.39 -27.83
C GLY A 670 -37.62 -26.03 -28.20
N LEU A 671 -36.92 -25.29 -29.08
CA LEU A 671 -37.37 -24.01 -29.61
C LEU A 671 -38.48 -24.26 -30.66
N ASN A 672 -39.61 -23.59 -30.48
CA ASN A 672 -40.76 -23.67 -31.41
C ASN A 672 -41.12 -22.33 -32.09
N GLY A 673 -40.34 -21.28 -31.84
CA GLY A 673 -40.57 -19.93 -32.38
C GLY A 673 -41.61 -19.10 -31.64
N GLU A 674 -42.23 -19.64 -30.59
CA GLU A 674 -43.20 -18.94 -29.75
C GLU A 674 -42.60 -18.42 -28.45
N GLN A 675 -41.43 -18.94 -28.07
CA GLN A 675 -40.75 -18.56 -26.86
C GLN A 675 -40.16 -17.16 -26.95
N GLY A 676 -40.10 -16.47 -25.77
CA GLY A 676 -39.54 -15.13 -25.73
C GLY A 676 -39.43 -14.53 -24.31
N VAL A 677 -38.97 -13.32 -24.27
CA VAL A 677 -38.81 -12.56 -23.03
C VAL A 677 -39.43 -11.18 -23.17
N ILE A 678 -40.15 -10.72 -22.14
CA ILE A 678 -40.57 -9.34 -21.98
C ILE A 678 -39.58 -8.58 -21.15
N ILE A 679 -39.12 -7.44 -21.66
CA ILE A 679 -38.13 -6.55 -21.01
C ILE A 679 -38.60 -5.09 -21.05
N PRO A 680 -38.06 -4.22 -20.17
CA PRO A 680 -38.30 -2.78 -20.27
C PRO A 680 -37.73 -2.21 -21.58
N ARG A 681 -38.47 -1.34 -22.26
CA ARG A 681 -38.04 -0.77 -23.55
C ARG A 681 -36.71 -0.02 -23.46
N LYS A 682 -36.47 0.69 -22.38
CA LYS A 682 -35.22 1.43 -22.17
C LYS A 682 -33.98 0.53 -22.00
N ASN A 683 -34.18 -0.78 -21.73
CA ASN A 683 -33.07 -1.74 -21.70
C ASN A 683 -32.60 -2.21 -23.09
N GLN A 684 -33.22 -1.75 -24.20
CA GLN A 684 -32.70 -2.05 -25.53
C GLN A 684 -31.25 -1.70 -25.74
N ARG A 685 -30.78 -0.62 -25.10
CA ARG A 685 -29.39 -0.20 -25.09
C ARG A 685 -28.43 -1.23 -24.40
N ASN A 686 -28.98 -2.04 -23.52
CA ASN A 686 -28.20 -3.03 -22.75
C ASN A 686 -28.21 -4.44 -23.37
N LEU A 687 -28.74 -4.61 -24.58
CA LEU A 687 -28.84 -5.90 -25.26
C LEU A 687 -27.53 -6.32 -25.93
N VAL A 688 -26.54 -6.60 -25.15
CA VAL A 688 -25.27 -7.16 -25.63
C VAL A 688 -25.33 -8.68 -25.58
N LEU A 689 -26.06 -9.27 -26.50
CA LEU A 689 -26.37 -10.69 -26.56
C LEU A 689 -25.27 -11.49 -27.28
N SER A 690 -25.17 -12.79 -26.96
CA SER A 690 -24.35 -13.74 -27.71
C SER A 690 -24.76 -13.87 -29.15
N ASP A 691 -23.84 -14.24 -30.05
CA ASP A 691 -24.14 -14.46 -31.48
C ASP A 691 -25.27 -15.47 -31.65
N GLU A 692 -25.32 -16.53 -30.82
CA GLU A 692 -26.35 -17.57 -30.91
C GLU A 692 -27.76 -17.02 -30.63
N VAL A 693 -27.93 -16.19 -29.61
CA VAL A 693 -29.23 -15.59 -29.27
C VAL A 693 -29.62 -14.57 -30.34
N ASN A 694 -28.68 -13.76 -30.80
CA ASN A 694 -28.90 -12.80 -31.87
C ASN A 694 -29.38 -13.50 -33.16
N ASP A 695 -28.76 -14.63 -33.54
CA ASP A 695 -29.15 -15.42 -34.71
C ASP A 695 -30.55 -16.03 -34.52
N ALA A 696 -30.84 -16.58 -33.33
CA ALA A 696 -32.17 -17.12 -33.03
C ALA A 696 -33.28 -16.05 -33.08
N VAL A 697 -33.01 -14.84 -32.63
CA VAL A 697 -33.95 -13.71 -32.72
C VAL A 697 -34.15 -13.28 -34.18
N ARG A 698 -33.08 -13.14 -34.96
CA ARG A 698 -33.10 -12.78 -36.37
C ARG A 698 -33.87 -13.83 -37.19
N ASP A 699 -33.67 -15.12 -36.91
CA ASP A 699 -34.36 -16.23 -37.56
C ASP A 699 -35.80 -16.42 -37.10
N GLY A 700 -36.29 -15.62 -36.15
CA GLY A 700 -37.66 -15.69 -35.62
C GLY A 700 -37.93 -16.89 -34.71
N LYS A 701 -36.87 -17.58 -34.26
CA LYS A 701 -36.95 -18.75 -33.36
C LYS A 701 -37.12 -18.38 -31.89
N PHE A 702 -36.77 -17.14 -31.53
CA PHE A 702 -36.91 -16.58 -30.18
C PHE A 702 -37.34 -15.11 -30.28
N LYS A 703 -38.13 -14.61 -29.32
CA LYS A 703 -38.73 -13.27 -29.40
C LYS A 703 -38.30 -12.43 -28.21
N ILE A 704 -38.01 -11.14 -28.43
CA ILE A 704 -37.76 -10.15 -27.38
C ILE A 704 -38.85 -9.08 -27.53
N TYR A 705 -39.70 -8.98 -26.50
CA TYR A 705 -40.74 -7.98 -26.43
C TYR A 705 -40.30 -6.83 -25.54
N THR A 706 -40.44 -5.59 -26.01
CA THR A 706 -40.08 -4.40 -25.22
C THR A 706 -41.35 -3.64 -24.86
N VAL A 707 -41.50 -3.31 -23.58
CA VAL A 707 -42.66 -2.65 -23.00
C VAL A 707 -42.31 -1.44 -22.16
N GLU A 708 -43.22 -0.47 -22.11
CA GLU A 708 -43.10 0.72 -21.25
C GLU A 708 -44.12 0.72 -20.13
N ARG A 709 -45.24 0.02 -20.32
CA ARG A 709 -46.37 0.02 -19.42
C ARG A 709 -46.83 -1.40 -19.08
N VAL A 710 -47.42 -1.53 -17.89
CA VAL A 710 -48.01 -2.78 -17.38
C VAL A 710 -49.05 -3.33 -18.37
N GLU A 711 -49.89 -2.45 -18.98
CA GLU A 711 -50.96 -2.80 -19.90
C GLU A 711 -50.43 -3.53 -21.14
N GLU A 712 -49.33 -3.05 -21.72
CA GLU A 712 -48.70 -3.67 -22.91
C GLU A 712 -48.23 -5.11 -22.61
N ALA A 713 -47.59 -5.31 -21.48
CA ALA A 713 -47.02 -6.60 -21.12
C ALA A 713 -48.13 -7.64 -20.82
N ILE A 714 -49.14 -7.27 -20.05
CA ILE A 714 -50.22 -8.23 -19.70
C ILE A 714 -51.03 -8.65 -20.93
N GLU A 715 -51.24 -7.76 -21.90
CA GLU A 715 -51.87 -8.11 -23.17
C GLU A 715 -51.02 -9.11 -23.98
N ILE A 716 -49.70 -8.94 -24.01
CA ILE A 716 -48.81 -9.92 -24.67
C ILE A 716 -48.86 -11.29 -23.98
N LEU A 717 -48.88 -11.30 -22.65
CA LEU A 717 -48.89 -12.51 -21.84
C LEU A 717 -50.17 -13.30 -21.90
N THR A 718 -51.32 -12.62 -22.10
CA THR A 718 -52.64 -13.24 -21.96
C THR A 718 -53.42 -13.31 -23.27
N ASP A 719 -53.09 -12.50 -24.28
CA ASP A 719 -53.88 -12.19 -25.50
C ASP A 719 -55.24 -11.54 -25.16
N VAL A 720 -55.42 -11.01 -23.96
CA VAL A 720 -56.66 -10.34 -23.51
C VAL A 720 -56.34 -8.87 -23.26
N LYS A 721 -57.29 -7.99 -23.67
CA LYS A 721 -57.16 -6.55 -23.48
C LYS A 721 -57.10 -6.19 -22.00
N PHE A 722 -56.26 -5.25 -21.60
CA PHE A 722 -56.07 -4.84 -20.21
C PHE A 722 -57.37 -4.37 -19.57
N GLU A 723 -58.22 -3.64 -20.29
CA GLU A 723 -59.53 -3.19 -19.79
C GLU A 723 -60.47 -4.34 -19.37
N GLU A 724 -60.42 -5.47 -20.09
CA GLU A 724 -61.13 -6.66 -19.71
C GLU A 724 -60.60 -7.33 -18.48
N ILE A 725 -59.28 -7.46 -18.38
CA ILE A 725 -58.58 -7.96 -17.16
C ILE A 725 -58.90 -7.06 -15.97
N LYS A 726 -58.87 -5.74 -16.16
CA LYS A 726 -59.20 -4.75 -15.14
C LYS A 726 -60.63 -4.91 -14.62
N LYS A 727 -61.58 -5.17 -15.52
CA LYS A 727 -62.95 -5.45 -15.15
C LYS A 727 -63.08 -6.73 -14.33
N LEU A 728 -62.50 -7.83 -14.77
CA LEU A 728 -62.51 -9.12 -14.06
C LEU A 728 -61.90 -9.03 -12.67
N VAL A 729 -60.75 -8.33 -12.52
CA VAL A 729 -60.08 -8.06 -11.24
C VAL A 729 -61.02 -7.27 -10.31
N LYS A 730 -61.66 -6.20 -10.79
CA LYS A 730 -62.61 -5.41 -10.01
C LYS A 730 -63.81 -6.24 -9.55
N GLU A 731 -64.40 -7.03 -10.40
CA GLU A 731 -65.53 -7.94 -10.10
C GLU A 731 -65.09 -8.94 -8.98
N LYS A 732 -63.89 -9.49 -9.08
CA LYS A 732 -63.35 -10.42 -8.07
C LYS A 732 -63.14 -9.74 -6.72
N LEU A 733 -62.55 -8.55 -6.70
CA LEU A 733 -62.32 -7.78 -5.46
C LEU A 733 -63.63 -7.35 -4.79
N ILE A 734 -64.66 -6.99 -5.58
CA ILE A 734 -66.02 -6.71 -5.10
C ILE A 734 -66.60 -7.97 -4.44
N SER A 735 -66.46 -9.15 -5.06
CA SER A 735 -66.93 -10.40 -4.47
C SER A 735 -66.21 -10.72 -3.15
N PHE A 736 -64.92 -10.49 -3.04
CA PHE A 736 -64.15 -10.67 -1.81
C PHE A 736 -64.59 -9.72 -0.70
N SER A 737 -64.84 -8.45 -1.01
CA SER A 737 -65.35 -7.45 -0.08
C SER A 737 -66.71 -7.86 0.53
N LYS A 738 -67.67 -8.38 -0.32
CA LYS A 738 -68.96 -8.85 0.15
C LYS A 738 -68.85 -10.04 1.11
N ILE A 739 -67.98 -11.02 0.83
CA ILE A 739 -67.76 -12.18 1.73
C ILE A 739 -67.21 -11.72 3.06
N GLN A 740 -66.28 -10.75 3.09
CA GLN A 740 -65.68 -10.24 4.34
C GLN A 740 -66.67 -9.44 5.20
N THR A 741 -67.64 -8.76 4.56
CA THR A 741 -68.68 -8.03 5.28
C THR A 741 -69.64 -9.02 5.98
N VAL A 742 -70.07 -10.07 5.27
CA VAL A 742 -70.95 -11.14 5.81
C VAL A 742 -70.27 -11.94 6.97
N SER A 743 -68.94 -12.10 6.93
CA SER A 743 -68.19 -12.81 7.98
C SER A 743 -67.92 -11.99 9.25
N LYS A 744 -68.23 -10.68 9.24
CA LYS A 744 -68.11 -9.78 10.39
C LYS A 744 -69.48 -9.50 11.07
N GLU A 745 -70.57 -9.79 10.39
CA GLU A 745 -71.92 -9.89 10.95
C GLU A 745 -72.14 -11.30 11.56
#